data_850a8d22d910afaff0e912e75d9142da
#
_entry.id   850a8d22d910afaff0e912e75d9142da
#
_cell.length_a   1.000
_cell.length_b   1.000
_cell.length_c   1.000
_cell.angle_alpha   90.00
_cell.angle_beta   90.00
_cell.angle_gamma   90.00
#
_symmetry.space_group_name_H-M   'P 1'
#
loop_
_entity.id
_entity.type
_entity.pdbx_description
1 polymer ?
#
loop_
_entity_poly.entity_id
_entity_poly.type
_entity_poly.pdbx_seq_one_letter_code
_entity_poly.pdbx_strand_id
1 'polypeptide(L)'
;MSRTFELGKKRGVFADVTDYLDNPAYQLSAEDAAGLERLDAAYRALVSLLYNYVPTSGHPGGSISSGRFVEHLLYKDMAYDLKHPHREEADIISYAAGHKALGLYAMWALRNECARIAAPELLPEDPALQLRLEDLLGFRHNKMQGTPLFKQFNVKPLGGHPEPLIPFVRTSTGASGVGDGSAVGLALAAADAYGENCPAVHIVEGEGGLTAGRASEAAAMAATAQLKNAVFHLDWNEASIESERVTADGEHPGDYVQWNPMEFFYIHDFNVIRVPDGHDFKQIHIAHRLAAELDNHQPTAIVYRTVKGWHYGIEGKASHGAGHKFASDGFYQSLSEFEKTFGVTFPRFEGEKNAENIEKFYWESLLTVRRALEADKTAAAYAANCLKASAGKLEEKKRAVRADLGDCKALYTKFFEGEVPAEFVFEKGKSYTTRSVLGAVLAYLNKETKGTVLAASADLYGSTGAAGIAKDFPSGNFNAVSNPLSRRLSAGGICEDGMAAVCTGISAFGRHIGVSASYGAFLAFEHVAARLHAIGVQCAREAGLDPNTFIMFNGHASLPTGEDGPTHADPQSLQLLQDNFPKGACITATPLEVDEIWPLTVRALSLKPAVFAPFVVRPSYAFMDREALGADPAIKAVNGVYYLRRAKGRAEGTVIVQGAGVGRIVVEELLPALNEKGPDVNVVYVASRELFELMTQAEQDAILPPELLRTAMGITDFTLPTLDCWIHSRAGRRHTLFPHKNGEFLGSASAQKVYAEAGLDGDSLYAAVCAYVQDLKRAANWL
;
A
#
# COMPACT_ATOMS: atom_id res chain seq x y z
N MET A 1 0.62 44.90 21.42
CA MET A 1 -0.39 44.76 20.36
C MET A 1 -0.14 43.43 19.68
N SER A 2 -1.07 42.53 19.79
CA SER A 2 -1.05 41.30 18.98
C SER A 2 -1.41 41.64 17.53
N ARG A 3 -0.58 41.24 16.57
CA ARG A 3 -0.93 41.31 15.14
C ARG A 3 -1.56 40.00 14.73
N THR A 4 -2.67 40.04 14.00
CA THR A 4 -3.23 38.86 13.37
C THR A 4 -2.28 38.39 12.26
N PHE A 5 -1.97 37.08 12.19
CA PHE A 5 -1.20 36.53 11.09
C PHE A 5 -2.11 36.40 9.86
N GLU A 6 -1.67 36.95 8.74
CA GLU A 6 -2.39 36.83 7.47
C GLU A 6 -1.83 35.65 6.67
N LEU A 7 -2.70 34.73 6.28
CA LEU A 7 -2.34 33.63 5.41
C LEU A 7 -2.04 34.13 3.99
N GLY A 8 -1.04 33.52 3.33
CA GLY A 8 -0.76 33.77 1.92
C GLY A 8 -1.95 33.42 1.01
N LYS A 9 -1.99 34.07 -0.16
CA LYS A 9 -3.03 33.78 -1.17
C LYS A 9 -2.98 32.32 -1.59
N LYS A 10 -4.14 31.65 -1.57
CA LYS A 10 -4.34 30.25 -1.98
C LYS A 10 -5.01 30.19 -3.35
N ARG A 11 -4.80 29.08 -4.05
CA ARG A 11 -5.53 28.74 -5.30
C ARG A 11 -6.88 28.10 -4.96
N GLY A 12 -6.92 27.32 -3.87
CA GLY A 12 -8.14 26.76 -3.31
C GLY A 12 -9.11 27.81 -2.82
N VAL A 13 -10.39 27.52 -2.89
CA VAL A 13 -11.49 28.38 -2.45
C VAL A 13 -12.20 27.77 -1.24
N PHE A 14 -12.84 28.61 -0.44
CA PHE A 14 -13.70 28.19 0.65
C PHE A 14 -15.17 28.47 0.30
N ALA A 15 -16.07 27.49 0.57
CA ALA A 15 -17.49 27.65 0.43
C ALA A 15 -18.21 27.09 1.67
N ASP A 16 -19.28 27.74 2.10
CA ASP A 16 -20.19 27.24 3.13
C ASP A 16 -21.54 26.92 2.49
N VAL A 17 -22.05 25.69 2.66
CA VAL A 17 -23.29 25.27 2.04
C VAL A 17 -24.51 26.09 2.52
N THR A 18 -24.42 26.74 3.67
CA THR A 18 -25.49 27.60 4.20
C THR A 18 -25.82 28.78 3.30
N ASP A 19 -24.84 29.26 2.53
CA ASP A 19 -25.00 30.36 1.57
C ASP A 19 -25.86 29.95 0.34
N TYR A 20 -26.11 28.64 0.18
CA TYR A 20 -26.81 28.07 -0.99
C TYR A 20 -28.15 27.39 -0.66
N LEU A 21 -28.57 27.37 0.62
CA LEU A 21 -29.77 26.65 1.07
C LEU A 21 -31.05 27.06 0.33
N ASP A 22 -31.18 28.32 -0.01
CA ASP A 22 -32.35 28.85 -0.70
C ASP A 22 -32.17 28.97 -2.21
N ASN A 23 -31.00 28.54 -2.76
CA ASN A 23 -30.78 28.64 -4.18
C ASN A 23 -31.45 27.47 -4.93
N PRO A 24 -32.42 27.80 -5.88
CA PRO A 24 -33.15 26.77 -6.60
C PRO A 24 -32.27 25.78 -7.41
N ALA A 25 -31.07 26.21 -7.83
CA ALA A 25 -30.18 25.35 -8.60
C ALA A 25 -29.58 24.18 -7.79
N TYR A 26 -29.60 24.27 -6.46
CA TYR A 26 -29.04 23.28 -5.54
C TYR A 26 -30.10 22.55 -4.70
N GLN A 27 -31.35 22.58 -5.10
CA GLN A 27 -32.43 21.92 -4.35
C GLN A 27 -32.41 20.41 -4.60
N LEU A 28 -32.43 19.62 -3.53
CA LEU A 28 -32.67 18.18 -3.59
C LEU A 28 -34.16 17.94 -3.88
N SER A 29 -34.49 17.08 -4.83
CA SER A 29 -35.91 16.76 -5.13
C SER A 29 -36.55 16.02 -3.95
N ALA A 30 -37.88 16.16 -3.82
CA ALA A 30 -38.65 15.46 -2.78
C ALA A 30 -38.55 13.92 -2.96
N GLU A 31 -38.48 13.44 -4.20
CA GLU A 31 -38.29 12.02 -4.51
C GLU A 31 -36.91 11.54 -4.04
N ASP A 32 -35.84 12.29 -4.34
CA ASP A 32 -34.50 11.96 -3.90
C ASP A 32 -34.41 11.97 -2.37
N ALA A 33 -34.94 13.00 -1.72
CA ALA A 33 -34.90 13.08 -0.26
C ALA A 33 -35.60 11.85 0.38
N ALA A 34 -36.81 11.51 -0.11
CA ALA A 34 -37.57 10.36 0.41
C ALA A 34 -36.86 9.01 0.13
N GLY A 35 -36.24 8.87 -1.06
CA GLY A 35 -35.51 7.67 -1.44
C GLY A 35 -34.26 7.44 -0.57
N LEU A 36 -33.48 8.48 -0.38
CA LEU A 36 -32.26 8.46 0.46
C LEU A 36 -32.59 8.19 1.94
N GLU A 37 -33.65 8.84 2.51
CA GLU A 37 -34.04 8.58 3.90
C GLU A 37 -34.45 7.11 4.15
N ARG A 38 -35.06 6.45 3.17
CA ARG A 38 -35.44 5.04 3.29
C ARG A 38 -34.23 4.12 3.18
N LEU A 39 -33.31 4.43 2.30
CA LEU A 39 -32.04 3.66 2.17
C LEU A 39 -31.19 3.84 3.41
N ASP A 40 -31.07 5.06 3.96
CA ASP A 40 -30.33 5.32 5.21
C ASP A 40 -30.89 4.51 6.40
N ALA A 41 -32.20 4.41 6.52
CA ALA A 41 -32.83 3.59 7.57
C ALA A 41 -32.42 2.10 7.42
N ALA A 42 -32.39 1.58 6.19
CA ALA A 42 -31.94 0.20 5.92
C ALA A 42 -30.44 0.04 6.16
N TYR A 43 -29.64 1.00 5.75
CA TYR A 43 -28.21 1.02 5.98
C TYR A 43 -27.84 0.98 7.47
N ARG A 44 -28.43 1.86 8.28
CA ARG A 44 -28.16 1.91 9.72
C ARG A 44 -28.60 0.64 10.45
N ALA A 45 -29.70 0.02 10.02
CA ALA A 45 -30.11 -1.27 10.53
C ALA A 45 -29.05 -2.36 10.22
N LEU A 46 -28.56 -2.42 8.97
CA LEU A 46 -27.50 -3.36 8.58
C LEU A 46 -26.20 -3.14 9.37
N VAL A 47 -25.80 -1.89 9.61
CA VAL A 47 -24.64 -1.56 10.45
C VAL A 47 -24.83 -2.08 11.88
N SER A 48 -26.00 -1.88 12.47
CA SER A 48 -26.35 -2.35 13.81
C SER A 48 -26.32 -3.88 13.89
N LEU A 49 -26.89 -4.57 12.89
CA LEU A 49 -26.89 -6.03 12.78
C LEU A 49 -25.47 -6.59 12.64
N LEU A 50 -24.64 -6.03 11.75
CA LEU A 50 -23.26 -6.45 11.53
C LEU A 50 -22.42 -6.36 12.80
N TYR A 51 -22.50 -5.23 13.50
CA TYR A 51 -21.81 -5.08 14.78
C TYR A 51 -22.30 -6.09 15.81
N ASN A 52 -23.60 -6.29 15.92
CA ASN A 52 -24.20 -7.18 16.90
C ASN A 52 -23.92 -8.67 16.62
N TYR A 53 -23.65 -9.03 15.36
CA TYR A 53 -23.20 -10.38 14.99
C TYR A 53 -21.83 -10.71 15.57
N VAL A 54 -20.89 -9.77 15.57
CA VAL A 54 -19.55 -9.91 16.14
C VAL A 54 -19.26 -8.77 17.12
N PRO A 55 -19.92 -8.71 18.30
CA PRO A 55 -19.94 -7.53 19.18
C PRO A 55 -18.68 -7.40 20.05
N THR A 56 -17.57 -7.94 19.59
CA THR A 56 -16.26 -7.87 20.26
C THR A 56 -15.33 -6.82 19.66
N SER A 57 -15.60 -6.41 18.43
CA SER A 57 -14.77 -5.46 17.71
C SER A 57 -15.49 -4.92 16.48
N GLY A 58 -15.33 -3.66 16.19
CA GLY A 58 -15.93 -2.95 15.07
C GLY A 58 -16.09 -1.47 15.39
N HIS A 59 -16.50 -0.68 14.41
CA HIS A 59 -16.66 0.76 14.57
C HIS A 59 -18.04 1.20 14.05
N PRO A 60 -19.13 0.90 14.77
CA PRO A 60 -20.47 1.21 14.31
C PRO A 60 -20.70 2.71 14.24
N GLY A 61 -20.19 3.48 15.20
CA GLY A 61 -20.41 4.92 15.26
C GLY A 61 -19.86 5.66 14.05
N GLY A 62 -18.60 5.39 13.67
CA GLY A 62 -17.96 6.01 12.50
C GLY A 62 -18.52 5.52 11.17
N SER A 63 -19.02 4.30 11.11
CA SER A 63 -19.74 3.77 9.95
C SER A 63 -21.07 4.50 9.75
N ILE A 64 -21.82 4.75 10.84
CA ILE A 64 -23.10 5.46 10.81
C ILE A 64 -22.89 6.94 10.46
N SER A 65 -21.93 7.64 11.11
CA SER A 65 -21.72 9.07 10.87
C SER A 65 -21.35 9.41 9.43
N SER A 66 -20.63 8.51 8.75
CA SER A 66 -20.27 8.68 7.33
C SER A 66 -21.32 8.15 6.35
N GLY A 67 -22.35 7.45 6.81
CA GLY A 67 -23.28 6.71 5.95
C GLY A 67 -23.98 7.60 4.94
N ARG A 68 -24.54 8.72 5.37
CA ARG A 68 -25.40 9.58 4.53
C ARG A 68 -24.66 10.25 3.38
N PHE A 69 -23.47 10.76 3.60
CA PHE A 69 -22.73 11.36 2.48
C PHE A 69 -22.15 10.28 1.54
N VAL A 70 -21.79 9.09 2.04
CA VAL A 70 -21.41 7.96 1.17
C VAL A 70 -22.60 7.46 0.36
N GLU A 71 -23.78 7.38 0.97
CA GLU A 71 -25.01 7.00 0.28
C GLU A 71 -25.34 7.96 -0.86
N HIS A 72 -25.34 9.28 -0.58
CA HIS A 72 -25.56 10.30 -1.60
C HIS A 72 -24.54 10.18 -2.74
N LEU A 73 -23.25 10.01 -2.39
CA LEU A 73 -22.17 9.84 -3.35
C LEU A 73 -22.42 8.67 -4.31
N LEU A 74 -22.75 7.49 -3.77
CA LEU A 74 -22.98 6.29 -4.56
C LEU A 74 -24.21 6.35 -5.46
N TYR A 75 -25.30 6.92 -4.96
CA TYR A 75 -26.55 6.90 -5.69
C TYR A 75 -26.79 8.15 -6.55
N LYS A 76 -26.11 9.27 -6.27
CA LYS A 76 -26.36 10.53 -7.00
C LYS A 76 -25.18 11.05 -7.81
N ASP A 77 -23.92 10.80 -7.40
CA ASP A 77 -22.80 11.56 -7.96
C ASP A 77 -21.86 10.71 -8.81
N MET A 78 -21.39 9.59 -8.30
CA MET A 78 -20.37 8.75 -8.96
C MET A 78 -20.85 8.21 -10.32
N ALA A 79 -19.91 8.20 -11.27
CA ALA A 79 -20.04 7.55 -12.57
C ALA A 79 -19.37 6.16 -12.50
N TYR A 80 -20.18 5.10 -12.31
CA TYR A 80 -19.69 3.72 -12.24
C TYR A 80 -20.75 2.73 -12.73
N ASP A 81 -20.33 1.51 -13.03
CA ASP A 81 -21.21 0.43 -13.47
C ASP A 81 -21.18 -0.73 -12.46
N LEU A 82 -22.31 -0.97 -11.81
CA LEU A 82 -22.43 -2.07 -10.83
C LEU A 82 -22.16 -3.45 -11.46
N LYS A 83 -22.56 -3.63 -12.73
CA LYS A 83 -22.40 -4.89 -13.47
C LYS A 83 -20.94 -5.23 -13.75
N HIS A 84 -20.10 -4.20 -13.91
CA HIS A 84 -18.69 -4.34 -14.28
C HIS A 84 -17.78 -3.61 -13.28
N PRO A 85 -17.56 -4.17 -12.06
CA PRO A 85 -16.86 -3.49 -10.98
C PRO A 85 -15.36 -3.25 -11.23
N HIS A 86 -14.81 -3.88 -12.28
CA HIS A 86 -13.39 -3.77 -12.63
C HIS A 86 -13.11 -2.71 -13.71
N ARG A 87 -14.11 -1.97 -14.17
CA ARG A 87 -13.91 -0.88 -15.13
C ARG A 87 -12.95 0.16 -14.55
N GLU A 88 -11.84 0.38 -15.24
CA GLU A 88 -10.77 1.29 -14.79
C GLU A 88 -11.15 2.75 -14.91
N GLU A 89 -11.98 3.09 -15.90
CA GLU A 89 -12.46 4.43 -16.18
C GLU A 89 -13.64 4.88 -15.28
N ALA A 90 -14.13 4.01 -14.39
CA ALA A 90 -15.14 4.34 -13.40
C ALA A 90 -14.57 5.22 -12.27
N ASP A 91 -15.42 6.06 -11.67
CA ASP A 91 -15.07 6.78 -10.45
C ASP A 91 -14.76 5.78 -9.33
N ILE A 92 -13.80 6.11 -8.49
CA ILE A 92 -13.29 5.26 -7.43
C ILE A 92 -13.71 5.82 -6.08
N ILE A 93 -14.14 4.96 -5.16
CA ILE A 93 -14.30 5.29 -3.74
C ILE A 93 -13.26 4.53 -2.92
N SER A 94 -12.51 5.26 -2.09
CA SER A 94 -11.49 4.70 -1.21
C SER A 94 -11.83 5.00 0.25
N TYR A 95 -11.94 3.97 1.07
CA TYR A 95 -12.10 4.10 2.52
C TYR A 95 -10.73 4.21 3.16
N ALA A 96 -10.15 5.41 3.15
CA ALA A 96 -8.90 5.71 3.83
C ALA A 96 -9.04 5.47 5.35
N ALA A 97 -10.18 5.87 5.93
CA ALA A 97 -10.61 5.45 7.27
C ALA A 97 -10.98 3.96 7.28
N GLY A 98 -10.00 3.08 7.23
CA GLY A 98 -10.21 1.64 7.12
C GLY A 98 -11.09 1.03 8.22
N HIS A 99 -11.10 1.61 9.41
CA HIS A 99 -11.97 1.19 10.51
C HIS A 99 -13.49 1.32 10.20
N LYS A 100 -13.89 2.08 9.18
CA LYS A 100 -15.28 2.20 8.72
C LYS A 100 -15.72 1.05 7.78
N ALA A 101 -14.93 -0.03 7.67
CA ALA A 101 -15.24 -1.20 6.83
C ALA A 101 -16.63 -1.79 7.04
N LEU A 102 -17.12 -1.77 8.28
CA LEU A 102 -18.46 -2.24 8.62
C LEU A 102 -19.53 -1.47 7.83
N GLY A 103 -19.40 -0.15 7.71
CA GLY A 103 -20.26 0.68 6.87
C GLY A 103 -20.13 0.38 5.38
N LEU A 104 -18.91 0.16 4.89
CA LEU A 104 -18.68 -0.24 3.51
C LEU A 104 -19.45 -1.54 3.17
N TYR A 105 -19.33 -2.57 4.01
CA TYR A 105 -20.00 -3.85 3.76
C TYR A 105 -21.51 -3.73 3.81
N ALA A 106 -22.05 -3.00 4.78
CA ALA A 106 -23.50 -2.73 4.87
C ALA A 106 -24.02 -2.01 3.62
N MET A 107 -23.31 -0.97 3.17
CA MET A 107 -23.72 -0.18 2.00
C MET A 107 -23.64 -0.99 0.69
N TRP A 108 -22.56 -1.76 0.50
CA TRP A 108 -22.39 -2.61 -0.69
C TRP A 108 -23.43 -3.73 -0.75
N ALA A 109 -23.73 -4.38 0.38
CA ALA A 109 -24.75 -5.41 0.44
C ALA A 109 -26.15 -4.83 0.20
N LEU A 110 -26.48 -3.66 0.77
CA LEU A 110 -27.74 -2.96 0.52
C LEU A 110 -27.90 -2.61 -0.95
N ARG A 111 -26.87 -2.04 -1.57
CA ARG A 111 -26.85 -1.71 -3.01
C ARG A 111 -27.12 -2.96 -3.87
N ASN A 112 -26.42 -4.05 -3.57
CA ASN A 112 -26.57 -5.31 -4.29
C ASN A 112 -27.98 -5.90 -4.11
N GLU A 113 -28.54 -5.83 -2.91
CA GLU A 113 -29.87 -6.33 -2.59
C GLU A 113 -30.97 -5.51 -3.28
N CYS A 114 -30.84 -4.18 -3.30
CA CYS A 114 -31.76 -3.31 -4.04
C CYS A 114 -31.75 -3.62 -5.55
N ALA A 115 -30.55 -3.82 -6.13
CA ALA A 115 -30.43 -4.21 -7.53
C ALA A 115 -31.06 -5.60 -7.77
N ARG A 116 -30.82 -6.59 -6.89
CA ARG A 116 -31.44 -7.92 -6.98
C ARG A 116 -32.97 -7.86 -7.04
N ILE A 117 -33.57 -6.98 -6.24
CA ILE A 117 -35.03 -6.84 -6.14
C ILE A 117 -35.63 -6.12 -7.34
N ALA A 118 -35.05 -5.00 -7.77
CA ALA A 118 -35.67 -4.08 -8.70
C ALA A 118 -35.07 -4.07 -10.12
N ALA A 119 -33.81 -4.50 -10.28
CA ALA A 119 -33.09 -4.50 -11.56
C ALA A 119 -31.95 -5.53 -11.56
N PRO A 120 -32.25 -6.84 -11.50
CA PRO A 120 -31.24 -7.88 -11.39
C PRO A 120 -30.25 -7.90 -12.57
N GLU A 121 -30.63 -7.33 -13.71
CA GLU A 121 -29.76 -7.19 -14.88
C GLU A 121 -28.55 -6.25 -14.65
N LEU A 122 -28.58 -5.46 -13.59
CA LEU A 122 -27.46 -4.58 -13.18
C LEU A 122 -26.39 -5.33 -12.37
N LEU A 123 -26.68 -6.54 -11.90
CA LEU A 123 -25.71 -7.32 -11.13
C LEU A 123 -24.69 -8.00 -12.04
N PRO A 124 -23.44 -8.16 -11.60
CA PRO A 124 -22.49 -9.07 -12.24
C PRO A 124 -23.06 -10.47 -12.34
N GLU A 125 -22.80 -11.18 -13.45
CA GLU A 125 -23.20 -12.59 -13.60
C GLU A 125 -22.45 -13.51 -12.63
N ASP A 126 -21.18 -13.21 -12.39
CA ASP A 126 -20.35 -13.93 -11.42
C ASP A 126 -20.63 -13.43 -9.99
N PRO A 127 -21.14 -14.29 -9.08
CA PRO A 127 -21.35 -13.94 -7.68
C PRO A 127 -20.05 -13.52 -6.96
N ALA A 128 -18.88 -13.93 -7.47
CA ALA A 128 -17.60 -13.50 -6.93
C ALA A 128 -17.38 -11.98 -7.06
N LEU A 129 -18.02 -11.33 -8.04
CA LEU A 129 -17.97 -9.88 -8.27
C LEU A 129 -19.08 -9.10 -7.57
N GLN A 130 -19.88 -9.77 -6.74
CA GLN A 130 -20.95 -9.17 -5.95
C GLN A 130 -20.57 -9.13 -4.46
N LEU A 131 -21.15 -8.23 -3.68
CA LEU A 131 -21.24 -8.34 -2.22
C LEU A 131 -22.69 -8.54 -1.85
N ARG A 132 -23.08 -9.80 -1.65
CA ARG A 132 -24.45 -10.22 -1.40
C ARG A 132 -24.81 -10.03 0.07
N LEU A 133 -26.12 -10.04 0.39
CA LEU A 133 -26.56 -10.01 1.78
C LEU A 133 -26.02 -11.21 2.57
N GLU A 134 -25.93 -12.38 1.94
CA GLU A 134 -25.33 -13.61 2.48
C GLU A 134 -23.86 -13.43 2.87
N ASP A 135 -23.11 -12.60 2.14
CA ASP A 135 -21.69 -12.37 2.39
C ASP A 135 -21.45 -11.60 3.70
N LEU A 136 -22.46 -10.92 4.25
CA LEU A 136 -22.36 -10.29 5.56
C LEU A 136 -22.15 -11.30 6.71
N LEU A 137 -22.51 -12.59 6.52
CA LEU A 137 -22.15 -13.69 7.43
C LEU A 137 -20.64 -13.89 7.54
N GLY A 138 -19.86 -13.36 6.61
CA GLY A 138 -18.39 -13.43 6.59
C GLY A 138 -17.68 -12.34 7.40
N PHE A 139 -18.42 -11.39 7.98
CA PHE A 139 -17.80 -10.29 8.70
C PHE A 139 -16.92 -10.77 9.85
N ARG A 140 -15.64 -10.42 9.78
CA ARG A 140 -14.57 -10.84 10.71
C ARG A 140 -14.42 -12.37 10.85
N HIS A 141 -14.74 -13.07 9.79
CA HIS A 141 -14.46 -14.50 9.65
C HIS A 141 -13.48 -14.73 8.50
N ASN A 142 -12.68 -15.79 8.63
CA ASN A 142 -11.78 -16.26 7.59
C ASN A 142 -12.35 -17.50 6.89
N LYS A 143 -11.63 -18.00 5.89
CA LYS A 143 -12.02 -19.18 5.11
C LYS A 143 -12.19 -20.47 5.94
N MET A 144 -11.73 -20.49 7.20
CA MET A 144 -11.85 -21.62 8.12
C MET A 144 -13.15 -21.64 8.91
N GLN A 145 -14.03 -20.63 8.74
CA GLN A 145 -15.33 -20.59 9.40
C GLN A 145 -16.17 -21.86 9.08
N GLY A 146 -16.57 -22.57 10.13
CA GLY A 146 -17.20 -23.87 10.02
C GLY A 146 -18.72 -23.90 10.15
N THR A 147 -19.38 -22.77 10.41
CA THR A 147 -20.82 -22.68 10.65
C THR A 147 -21.63 -23.10 9.42
N PRO A 148 -22.86 -23.64 9.64
CA PRO A 148 -23.66 -24.22 8.56
C PRO A 148 -23.99 -23.25 7.44
N LEU A 149 -24.44 -22.03 7.75
CA LEU A 149 -24.87 -21.06 6.72
C LEU A 149 -23.67 -20.46 5.98
N PHE A 150 -22.55 -20.24 6.66
CA PHE A 150 -21.32 -19.79 6.01
C PHE A 150 -20.91 -20.75 4.89
N LYS A 151 -20.93 -22.06 5.17
CA LYS A 151 -20.63 -23.09 4.16
C LYS A 151 -21.71 -23.20 3.07
N GLN A 152 -22.99 -23.20 3.48
CA GLN A 152 -24.11 -23.34 2.56
C GLN A 152 -24.11 -22.28 1.47
N PHE A 153 -23.85 -21.02 1.83
CA PHE A 153 -23.88 -19.89 0.91
C PHE A 153 -22.53 -19.61 0.23
N ASN A 154 -21.49 -20.39 0.54
CA ASN A 154 -20.12 -20.11 0.10
C ASN A 154 -19.76 -18.63 0.33
N VAL A 155 -19.85 -18.23 1.60
CA VAL A 155 -19.73 -16.84 2.03
C VAL A 155 -18.31 -16.32 1.83
N LYS A 156 -18.17 -15.08 1.37
CA LYS A 156 -16.88 -14.38 1.32
C LYS A 156 -16.39 -14.05 2.73
N PRO A 157 -15.12 -14.31 3.07
CA PRO A 157 -14.53 -13.75 4.27
C PRO A 157 -14.42 -12.23 4.12
N LEU A 158 -14.88 -11.49 5.13
CA LEU A 158 -14.82 -10.02 5.17
C LEU A 158 -13.90 -9.59 6.30
N GLY A 159 -12.80 -8.89 5.96
CA GLY A 159 -11.82 -8.39 6.92
C GLY A 159 -12.36 -7.30 7.83
N GLY A 160 -11.59 -6.96 8.86
CA GLY A 160 -11.90 -5.80 9.73
C GLY A 160 -11.64 -4.44 9.09
N HIS A 161 -10.97 -4.43 7.95
CA HIS A 161 -10.62 -3.25 7.15
C HIS A 161 -10.84 -3.57 5.66
N PRO A 162 -11.03 -2.57 4.79
CA PRO A 162 -11.26 -2.79 3.36
C PRO A 162 -10.07 -3.45 2.68
N GLU A 163 -10.36 -4.42 1.83
CA GLU A 163 -9.39 -5.16 1.01
C GLU A 163 -9.92 -5.34 -0.41
N PRO A 164 -9.07 -5.40 -1.44
CA PRO A 164 -9.50 -5.55 -2.84
C PRO A 164 -10.19 -6.87 -3.21
N LEU A 165 -10.42 -7.77 -2.25
CA LEU A 165 -11.34 -8.90 -2.39
C LEU A 165 -12.80 -8.42 -2.55
N ILE A 166 -13.09 -7.21 -2.07
CA ILE A 166 -14.42 -6.59 -2.12
C ILE A 166 -14.55 -5.79 -3.42
N PRO A 167 -15.63 -5.99 -4.19
CA PRO A 167 -15.86 -5.24 -5.43
C PRO A 167 -15.75 -3.73 -5.23
N PHE A 168 -15.13 -3.03 -6.19
CA PHE A 168 -14.87 -1.57 -6.18
C PHE A 168 -13.79 -1.09 -5.19
N VAL A 169 -13.21 -1.97 -4.37
CA VAL A 169 -12.06 -1.62 -3.51
C VAL A 169 -10.76 -1.86 -4.28
N ARG A 170 -9.87 -0.87 -4.31
CA ARG A 170 -8.61 -0.93 -5.07
C ARG A 170 -7.36 -1.09 -4.19
N THR A 171 -7.42 -0.66 -2.93
CA THR A 171 -6.29 -0.68 -2.00
C THR A 171 -6.70 -1.26 -0.65
N SER A 172 -5.78 -1.92 0.02
CA SER A 172 -5.96 -2.27 1.44
C SER A 172 -5.63 -1.07 2.30
N THR A 173 -6.46 -0.83 3.31
CA THR A 173 -6.31 0.28 4.25
C THR A 173 -6.32 -0.23 5.70
N GLY A 174 -6.06 0.66 6.67
CA GLY A 174 -6.08 0.29 8.09
C GLY A 174 -5.13 1.13 8.94
N ALA A 175 -3.87 1.30 8.53
CA ALA A 175 -2.97 2.24 9.18
C ALA A 175 -3.36 3.67 8.78
N SER A 176 -3.64 4.54 9.77
CA SER A 176 -4.08 5.93 9.55
C SER A 176 -3.13 6.68 8.64
N GLY A 177 -3.67 7.40 7.66
CA GLY A 177 -2.93 8.20 6.67
C GLY A 177 -2.36 7.39 5.48
N VAL A 178 -2.14 6.07 5.60
CA VAL A 178 -1.69 5.26 4.43
C VAL A 178 -2.79 5.17 3.38
N GLY A 179 -4.04 5.07 3.83
CA GLY A 179 -5.22 5.10 2.95
C GLY A 179 -5.33 6.40 2.15
N ASP A 180 -5.02 7.54 2.79
CA ASP A 180 -4.99 8.85 2.13
C ASP A 180 -3.92 8.89 1.04
N GLY A 181 -2.69 8.46 1.37
CA GLY A 181 -1.60 8.41 0.40
C GLY A 181 -1.91 7.48 -0.77
N SER A 182 -2.39 6.27 -0.51
CA SER A 182 -2.73 5.32 -1.58
C SER A 182 -3.88 5.83 -2.46
N ALA A 183 -4.87 6.51 -1.89
CA ALA A 183 -5.96 7.11 -2.66
C ALA A 183 -5.48 8.30 -3.52
N VAL A 184 -4.59 9.15 -3.00
CA VAL A 184 -3.91 10.20 -3.79
C VAL A 184 -3.10 9.56 -4.93
N GLY A 185 -2.44 8.42 -4.69
CA GLY A 185 -1.75 7.65 -5.73
C GLY A 185 -2.67 7.14 -6.82
N LEU A 186 -3.86 6.64 -6.47
CA LEU A 186 -4.90 6.28 -7.44
C LEU A 186 -5.33 7.50 -8.27
N ALA A 187 -5.56 8.66 -7.63
CA ALA A 187 -5.95 9.89 -8.31
C ALA A 187 -4.87 10.38 -9.29
N LEU A 188 -3.60 10.32 -8.89
CA LEU A 188 -2.48 10.69 -9.73
C LEU A 188 -2.35 9.77 -10.95
N ALA A 189 -2.43 8.45 -10.75
CA ALA A 189 -2.37 7.48 -11.84
C ALA A 189 -3.55 7.63 -12.81
N ALA A 190 -4.75 7.92 -12.29
CA ALA A 190 -5.94 8.22 -13.10
C ALA A 190 -5.74 9.50 -13.90
N ALA A 191 -5.22 10.58 -13.29
CA ALA A 191 -4.95 11.85 -13.96
C ALA A 191 -3.91 11.69 -15.06
N ASP A 192 -2.83 10.93 -14.82
CA ASP A 192 -1.83 10.65 -15.86
C ASP A 192 -2.42 9.81 -17.00
N ALA A 193 -3.21 8.79 -16.69
CA ALA A 193 -3.74 7.88 -17.72
C ALA A 193 -4.85 8.48 -18.57
N TYR A 194 -5.72 9.32 -18.00
CA TYR A 194 -6.95 9.80 -18.64
C TYR A 194 -6.96 11.34 -18.89
N GLY A 195 -5.98 12.08 -18.38
CA GLY A 195 -5.88 13.53 -18.52
C GLY A 195 -7.04 14.26 -17.83
N GLU A 196 -7.54 15.32 -18.48
CA GLU A 196 -8.58 16.20 -17.94
C GLU A 196 -9.92 15.49 -17.62
N ASN A 197 -10.24 14.42 -18.34
CA ASN A 197 -11.48 13.66 -18.15
C ASN A 197 -11.25 12.39 -17.29
N CYS A 198 -10.28 12.42 -16.36
CA CYS A 198 -9.96 11.28 -15.53
C CYS A 198 -11.06 10.89 -14.54
N PRO A 199 -11.10 9.63 -14.07
CA PRO A 199 -11.93 9.21 -12.96
C PRO A 199 -11.71 10.06 -11.72
N ALA A 200 -12.80 10.40 -11.02
CA ALA A 200 -12.72 10.96 -9.68
C ALA A 200 -12.36 9.87 -8.67
N VAL A 201 -11.55 10.24 -7.68
CA VAL A 201 -11.23 9.39 -6.53
C VAL A 201 -11.79 10.05 -5.29
N HIS A 202 -12.85 9.46 -4.76
CA HIS A 202 -13.53 9.89 -3.55
C HIS A 202 -12.91 9.21 -2.34
N ILE A 203 -12.36 9.99 -1.41
CA ILE A 203 -11.56 9.53 -0.28
C ILE A 203 -12.36 9.74 1.00
N VAL A 204 -12.82 8.66 1.62
CA VAL A 204 -13.60 8.70 2.86
C VAL A 204 -12.64 8.62 4.04
N GLU A 205 -12.53 9.70 4.81
CA GLU A 205 -11.65 9.78 5.98
C GLU A 205 -12.37 10.40 7.19
N GLY A 206 -11.79 10.30 8.36
CA GLY A 206 -12.20 10.96 9.58
C GLY A 206 -11.10 11.91 10.09
N GLU A 207 -11.47 12.92 10.89
CA GLU A 207 -10.52 13.89 11.41
C GLU A 207 -9.37 13.24 12.21
N GLY A 208 -9.65 12.11 12.86
CA GLY A 208 -8.61 11.35 13.59
C GLY A 208 -7.52 10.82 12.65
N GLY A 209 -7.87 10.38 11.44
CA GLY A 209 -6.92 9.91 10.43
C GLY A 209 -6.01 11.00 9.91
N LEU A 210 -6.51 12.23 9.78
CA LEU A 210 -5.71 13.39 9.37
C LEU A 210 -4.60 13.77 10.36
N THR A 211 -4.68 13.32 11.62
CA THR A 211 -3.64 13.57 12.61
C THR A 211 -2.35 12.80 12.35
N ALA A 212 -2.39 11.78 11.49
CA ALA A 212 -1.19 11.07 11.05
C ALA A 212 -0.36 11.98 10.12
N GLY A 213 0.95 12.12 10.37
CA GLY A 213 1.83 12.99 9.59
C GLY A 213 1.77 12.72 8.09
N ARG A 214 1.70 11.44 7.69
CA ARG A 214 1.58 11.00 6.29
C ARG A 214 0.32 11.47 5.56
N ALA A 215 -0.77 11.78 6.29
CA ALA A 215 -1.96 12.38 5.70
C ALA A 215 -1.68 13.82 5.22
N SER A 216 -0.92 14.59 6.01
CA SER A 216 -0.42 15.92 5.63
C SER A 216 0.50 15.86 4.40
N GLU A 217 1.40 14.87 4.36
CA GLU A 217 2.30 14.62 3.23
C GLU A 217 1.50 14.31 1.94
N ALA A 218 0.51 13.44 2.03
CA ALA A 218 -0.38 13.09 0.92
C ALA A 218 -1.20 14.30 0.42
N ALA A 219 -1.76 15.09 1.34
CA ALA A 219 -2.49 16.31 0.99
C ALA A 219 -1.58 17.34 0.29
N ALA A 220 -0.36 17.56 0.80
CA ALA A 220 0.61 18.44 0.15
C ALA A 220 0.95 17.98 -1.28
N MET A 221 1.10 16.66 -1.48
CA MET A 221 1.37 16.10 -2.81
C MET A 221 0.19 16.27 -3.76
N ALA A 222 -1.05 16.00 -3.31
CA ALA A 222 -2.25 16.16 -4.12
C ALA A 222 -2.42 17.59 -4.63
N ALA A 223 -2.24 18.57 -3.76
CA ALA A 223 -2.37 19.99 -4.11
C ALA A 223 -1.22 20.49 -4.99
N THR A 224 0.03 20.05 -4.72
CA THR A 224 1.19 20.41 -5.54
C THR A 224 1.05 19.86 -6.97
N ALA A 225 0.54 18.64 -7.09
CA ALA A 225 0.27 18.00 -8.39
C ALA A 225 -1.02 18.50 -9.08
N GLN A 226 -1.83 19.33 -8.41
CA GLN A 226 -3.12 19.84 -8.90
C GLN A 226 -4.07 18.72 -9.33
N LEU A 227 -4.30 17.76 -8.42
CA LEU A 227 -5.17 16.62 -8.66
C LEU A 227 -6.63 16.97 -8.39
N LYS A 228 -7.30 17.67 -9.30
CA LYS A 228 -8.73 18.04 -9.17
C LYS A 228 -9.65 16.83 -8.99
N ASN A 229 -9.20 15.67 -9.38
CA ASN A 229 -9.93 14.41 -9.26
C ASN A 229 -9.78 13.75 -7.87
N ALA A 230 -8.98 14.29 -6.96
CA ALA A 230 -8.91 13.85 -5.58
C ALA A 230 -9.93 14.64 -4.74
N VAL A 231 -10.98 13.94 -4.25
CA VAL A 231 -12.07 14.54 -3.47
C VAL A 231 -12.13 13.86 -2.10
N PHE A 232 -11.74 14.58 -1.05
CA PHE A 232 -11.84 14.11 0.33
C PHE A 232 -13.25 14.35 0.88
N HIS A 233 -13.84 13.30 1.45
CA HIS A 233 -15.10 13.35 2.19
C HIS A 233 -14.76 13.12 3.66
N LEU A 234 -14.70 14.20 4.43
CA LEU A 234 -14.22 14.16 5.80
C LEU A 234 -15.37 14.13 6.80
N ASP A 235 -15.45 13.04 7.54
CA ASP A 235 -16.36 12.83 8.66
C ASP A 235 -15.78 13.49 9.92
N TRP A 236 -16.15 14.74 10.19
CA TRP A 236 -15.70 15.51 11.35
C TRP A 236 -16.66 15.32 12.52
N ASN A 237 -16.44 14.29 13.31
CA ASN A 237 -17.30 13.88 14.44
C ASN A 237 -16.66 14.07 15.82
N GLU A 238 -15.43 14.56 15.91
CA GLU A 238 -14.64 14.83 17.11
C GLU A 238 -14.32 13.63 18.00
N ALA A 239 -14.65 12.42 17.59
CA ALA A 239 -14.56 11.26 18.46
C ALA A 239 -13.56 10.21 17.95
N SER A 240 -12.55 9.93 18.77
CA SER A 240 -11.61 8.81 18.63
C SER A 240 -11.86 7.73 19.69
N ILE A 241 -10.92 6.79 19.86
CA ILE A 241 -10.95 5.80 20.96
C ILE A 241 -10.79 6.48 22.32
N GLU A 242 -9.98 7.53 22.40
CA GLU A 242 -9.57 8.14 23.67
C GLU A 242 -10.13 9.55 23.86
N SER A 243 -10.55 10.25 22.82
CA SER A 243 -10.99 11.65 22.88
C SER A 243 -12.38 11.85 22.28
N GLU A 244 -13.06 12.89 22.75
CA GLU A 244 -14.27 13.51 22.16
C GLU A 244 -14.00 14.90 21.63
N ARG A 245 -12.70 15.28 21.53
CA ARG A 245 -12.24 16.59 21.00
C ARG A 245 -10.91 16.38 20.29
N VAL A 246 -10.92 15.60 19.21
CA VAL A 246 -9.69 15.24 18.48
C VAL A 246 -9.01 16.49 17.92
N THR A 247 -9.79 17.40 17.34
CA THR A 247 -9.31 18.64 16.71
C THR A 247 -9.79 19.86 17.47
N ALA A 248 -9.27 21.05 17.16
CA ALA A 248 -9.80 22.29 17.70
C ALA A 248 -11.14 22.64 17.03
N ASP A 249 -12.13 23.11 17.81
CA ASP A 249 -13.42 23.58 17.31
C ASP A 249 -13.78 24.90 17.99
N GLY A 250 -13.71 25.99 17.23
CA GLY A 250 -13.90 27.34 17.72
C GLY A 250 -12.88 27.72 18.80
N GLU A 251 -13.36 28.09 20.01
CA GLU A 251 -12.52 28.42 21.16
C GLU A 251 -12.05 27.20 21.97
N HIS A 252 -12.53 26.00 21.60
CA HIS A 252 -12.19 24.76 22.29
C HIS A 252 -10.94 24.13 21.71
N PRO A 253 -9.86 23.96 22.49
CA PRO A 253 -8.66 23.28 22.04
C PRO A 253 -8.93 21.78 21.82
N GLY A 254 -8.28 21.22 20.81
CA GLY A 254 -8.30 19.77 20.57
C GLY A 254 -7.39 19.02 21.53
N ASP A 255 -7.72 17.79 21.81
CA ASP A 255 -6.87 16.92 22.66
C ASP A 255 -5.63 16.40 21.91
N TYR A 256 -5.70 16.29 20.56
CA TYR A 256 -4.58 15.80 19.75
C TYR A 256 -3.89 16.91 18.96
N VAL A 257 -4.66 17.75 18.27
CA VAL A 257 -4.13 18.81 17.40
C VAL A 257 -4.91 20.10 17.59
N GLN A 258 -4.26 21.25 17.28
CA GLN A 258 -4.85 22.58 17.50
C GLN A 258 -5.34 23.24 16.20
N TRP A 259 -5.49 22.49 15.15
CA TRP A 259 -6.16 22.89 13.92
C TRP A 259 -7.49 22.14 13.77
N ASN A 260 -8.43 22.71 13.02
CA ASN A 260 -9.62 22.00 12.57
C ASN A 260 -9.43 21.47 11.12
N PRO A 261 -10.25 20.51 10.68
CA PRO A 261 -10.09 19.93 9.36
C PRO A 261 -10.14 20.91 8.19
N MET A 262 -10.91 21.98 8.30
CA MET A 262 -10.98 23.01 7.26
C MET A 262 -9.64 23.77 7.14
N GLU A 263 -9.02 24.12 8.27
CA GLU A 263 -7.68 24.74 8.32
C GLU A 263 -6.63 23.82 7.76
N PHE A 264 -6.68 22.52 8.10
CA PHE A 264 -5.76 21.51 7.57
C PHE A 264 -5.78 21.49 6.04
N PHE A 265 -6.94 21.36 5.43
CA PHE A 265 -7.03 21.32 3.97
C PHE A 265 -6.74 22.67 3.32
N TYR A 266 -7.18 23.77 3.94
CA TYR A 266 -6.91 25.11 3.42
C TYR A 266 -5.41 25.45 3.42
N ILE A 267 -4.65 25.07 4.46
CA ILE A 267 -3.20 25.29 4.49
C ILE A 267 -2.49 24.54 3.36
N HIS A 268 -3.00 23.38 2.98
CA HIS A 268 -2.50 22.56 1.85
C HIS A 268 -3.03 23.01 0.47
N ASP A 269 -3.73 24.16 0.39
CA ASP A 269 -4.20 24.73 -0.88
C ASP A 269 -5.31 23.91 -1.58
N PHE A 270 -6.17 23.26 -0.81
CA PHE A 270 -7.40 22.60 -1.29
C PHE A 270 -8.55 23.58 -1.45
N ASN A 271 -9.51 23.26 -2.30
CA ASN A 271 -10.88 23.74 -2.15
C ASN A 271 -11.46 23.13 -0.86
N VAL A 272 -12.14 23.93 -0.05
CA VAL A 272 -12.76 23.49 1.20
C VAL A 272 -14.24 23.84 1.18
N ILE A 273 -15.09 22.85 1.32
CA ILE A 273 -16.55 23.01 1.41
C ILE A 273 -17.00 22.59 2.79
N ARG A 274 -17.54 23.53 3.57
CA ARG A 274 -18.07 23.29 4.90
C ARG A 274 -19.52 22.84 4.83
N VAL A 275 -19.84 21.73 5.52
CA VAL A 275 -21.22 21.21 5.71
C VAL A 275 -21.52 21.20 7.20
N PRO A 276 -22.24 22.20 7.74
CA PRO A 276 -22.52 22.32 9.17
C PRO A 276 -23.38 21.20 9.75
N ASP A 277 -24.24 20.56 8.94
CA ASP A 277 -24.99 19.37 9.30
C ASP A 277 -24.77 18.25 8.28
N GLY A 278 -23.81 17.37 8.56
CA GLY A 278 -23.48 16.21 7.74
C GLY A 278 -24.52 15.08 7.79
N HIS A 279 -25.62 15.27 8.52
CA HIS A 279 -26.77 14.38 8.54
C HIS A 279 -27.96 14.92 7.73
N ASP A 280 -27.86 16.14 7.18
CA ASP A 280 -28.87 16.72 6.30
C ASP A 280 -28.55 16.42 4.82
N PHE A 281 -29.35 15.59 4.16
CA PHE A 281 -29.17 15.27 2.74
C PHE A 281 -29.24 16.51 1.82
N LYS A 282 -29.96 17.57 2.22
CA LYS A 282 -30.01 18.82 1.45
C LYS A 282 -28.64 19.49 1.46
N GLN A 283 -28.00 19.61 2.63
CA GLN A 283 -26.67 20.20 2.75
C GLN A 283 -25.61 19.35 2.05
N ILE A 284 -25.67 18.00 2.19
CA ILE A 284 -24.80 17.07 1.48
C ILE A 284 -24.92 17.26 -0.03
N HIS A 285 -26.16 17.33 -0.55
CA HIS A 285 -26.42 17.54 -1.98
C HIS A 285 -25.81 18.84 -2.50
N ILE A 286 -25.98 19.94 -1.77
CA ILE A 286 -25.38 21.24 -2.11
C ILE A 286 -23.85 21.11 -2.20
N ALA A 287 -23.24 20.49 -1.19
CA ALA A 287 -21.79 20.34 -1.14
C ALA A 287 -21.23 19.54 -2.33
N HIS A 288 -21.89 18.42 -2.70
CA HIS A 288 -21.46 17.60 -3.83
C HIS A 288 -21.64 18.34 -5.16
N ARG A 289 -22.72 19.11 -5.31
CA ARG A 289 -22.94 19.96 -6.48
C ARG A 289 -21.87 21.04 -6.59
N LEU A 290 -21.57 21.74 -5.51
CA LEU A 290 -20.49 22.73 -5.48
C LEU A 290 -19.15 22.11 -5.84
N ALA A 291 -18.80 20.95 -5.27
CA ALA A 291 -17.56 20.26 -5.57
C ALA A 291 -17.43 19.89 -7.07
N ALA A 292 -18.54 19.48 -7.70
CA ALA A 292 -18.58 19.14 -9.12
C ALA A 292 -18.44 20.36 -10.05
N GLU A 293 -18.77 21.56 -9.57
CA GLU A 293 -18.73 22.81 -10.33
C GLU A 293 -17.38 23.55 -10.22
N LEU A 294 -16.54 23.17 -9.25
CA LEU A 294 -15.22 23.79 -9.07
C LEU A 294 -14.27 23.38 -10.20
N ASP A 295 -13.73 24.36 -10.92
CA ASP A 295 -12.82 24.17 -12.07
C ASP A 295 -11.55 24.99 -11.94
N ASN A 296 -10.94 25.02 -10.75
CA ASN A 296 -9.67 25.67 -10.48
C ASN A 296 -8.48 24.70 -10.42
N HIS A 297 -8.69 23.47 -10.84
CA HIS A 297 -7.74 22.37 -10.85
C HIS A 297 -7.17 21.98 -9.46
N GLN A 298 -7.74 22.48 -8.37
CA GLN A 298 -7.31 22.07 -7.03
C GLN A 298 -8.09 20.85 -6.55
N PRO A 299 -7.47 19.97 -5.73
CA PRO A 299 -8.22 18.95 -5.01
C PRO A 299 -9.24 19.57 -4.08
N THR A 300 -10.30 18.83 -3.77
CA THR A 300 -11.41 19.34 -2.96
C THR A 300 -11.57 18.52 -1.69
N ALA A 301 -11.81 19.19 -0.56
CA ALA A 301 -12.22 18.58 0.69
C ALA A 301 -13.61 19.06 1.09
N ILE A 302 -14.54 18.13 1.27
CA ILE A 302 -15.87 18.40 1.81
C ILE A 302 -15.85 17.95 3.27
N VAL A 303 -16.04 18.89 4.17
CA VAL A 303 -15.91 18.68 5.62
C VAL A 303 -17.33 18.66 6.23
N TYR A 304 -17.78 17.47 6.61
CA TYR A 304 -19.09 17.23 7.18
C TYR A 304 -19.02 17.22 8.70
N ARG A 305 -19.71 18.18 9.35
CA ARG A 305 -19.89 18.13 10.80
C ARG A 305 -20.96 17.09 11.13
N THR A 306 -20.57 16.02 11.81
CA THR A 306 -21.43 14.86 12.09
C THR A 306 -21.44 14.53 13.58
N VAL A 307 -22.32 13.59 13.95
CA VAL A 307 -22.38 12.98 15.28
C VAL A 307 -22.04 11.51 15.14
N LYS A 308 -20.94 11.08 15.74
CA LYS A 308 -20.54 9.66 15.74
C LYS A 308 -21.59 8.81 16.44
N GLY A 309 -22.13 7.80 15.74
CA GLY A 309 -23.21 6.96 16.27
C GLY A 309 -24.58 7.64 16.28
N TRP A 310 -24.80 8.60 15.40
CA TRP A 310 -26.10 9.29 15.21
C TRP A 310 -27.25 8.29 15.07
N HIS A 311 -28.29 8.45 15.91
CA HIS A 311 -29.46 7.55 16.02
C HIS A 311 -29.12 6.07 16.36
N TYR A 312 -27.89 5.77 16.76
CA TYR A 312 -27.50 4.43 17.18
C TYR A 312 -27.81 4.16 18.68
N GLY A 313 -28.04 5.23 19.46
CA GLY A 313 -28.26 5.15 20.91
C GLY A 313 -26.99 5.11 21.75
N ILE A 314 -25.83 5.08 21.13
CA ILE A 314 -24.51 5.31 21.73
C ILE A 314 -23.77 6.25 20.83
N GLU A 315 -23.44 7.45 21.33
CA GLU A 315 -22.77 8.50 20.57
C GLU A 315 -21.34 8.76 21.04
N GLY A 316 -20.58 9.53 20.27
CA GLY A 316 -19.21 9.92 20.58
C GLY A 316 -18.24 8.75 20.63
N LYS A 317 -17.19 8.88 21.44
CA LYS A 317 -16.15 7.86 21.58
C LYS A 317 -16.66 6.50 22.07
N ALA A 318 -17.76 6.48 22.82
CA ALA A 318 -18.36 5.24 23.29
C ALA A 318 -18.82 4.31 22.16
N SER A 319 -19.05 4.85 20.95
CA SER A 319 -19.40 4.09 19.74
C SER A 319 -18.18 3.89 18.80
N HIS A 320 -16.98 4.28 19.20
CA HIS A 320 -15.80 4.20 18.31
C HIS A 320 -15.34 2.73 18.12
N GLY A 321 -14.90 2.06 19.12
CA GLY A 321 -14.47 0.65 19.05
C GLY A 321 -15.45 -0.33 19.66
N ALA A 322 -16.58 0.14 20.12
CA ALA A 322 -17.61 -0.60 20.84
C ALA A 322 -19.01 -0.21 20.36
N GLY A 323 -20.01 -0.96 20.80
CA GLY A 323 -21.41 -0.74 20.48
C GLY A 323 -22.29 -1.54 21.42
N HIS A 324 -23.56 -1.70 21.05
CA HIS A 324 -24.51 -2.44 21.88
C HIS A 324 -24.08 -3.90 22.13
N LYS A 325 -24.25 -4.37 23.35
CA LYS A 325 -24.06 -5.79 23.70
C LYS A 325 -24.98 -6.67 22.88
N PHE A 326 -24.55 -7.89 22.62
CA PHE A 326 -25.31 -8.87 21.84
C PHE A 326 -26.74 -9.02 22.37
N ALA A 327 -27.71 -8.83 21.45
CA ALA A 327 -29.16 -8.95 21.69
C ALA A 327 -29.68 -8.15 22.91
N SER A 328 -29.04 -7.02 23.24
CA SER A 328 -29.49 -6.12 24.33
C SER A 328 -30.65 -5.24 23.90
N ASP A 329 -31.36 -4.65 24.87
CA ASP A 329 -32.44 -3.70 24.57
C ASP A 329 -31.97 -2.52 23.74
N GLY A 330 -30.76 -1.99 24.00
CA GLY A 330 -30.17 -0.92 23.20
C GLY A 330 -29.93 -1.32 21.75
N PHE A 331 -29.50 -2.55 21.49
CA PHE A 331 -29.39 -3.08 20.13
C PHE A 331 -30.74 -3.08 19.43
N TYR A 332 -31.79 -3.61 20.05
CA TYR A 332 -33.13 -3.61 19.43
C TYR A 332 -33.69 -2.19 19.25
N GLN A 333 -33.39 -1.29 20.19
CA GLN A 333 -33.76 0.11 20.05
C GLN A 333 -33.10 0.77 18.83
N SER A 334 -31.86 0.42 18.50
CA SER A 334 -31.16 0.94 17.32
C SER A 334 -31.78 0.49 15.99
N LEU A 335 -32.63 -0.54 16.00
CA LEU A 335 -33.37 -1.03 14.83
C LEU A 335 -34.75 -0.42 14.67
N SER A 336 -35.25 0.32 15.68
CA SER A 336 -36.65 0.79 15.77
C SER A 336 -37.08 1.72 14.64
N GLU A 337 -36.15 2.50 14.09
CA GLU A 337 -36.42 3.39 12.96
C GLU A 337 -36.73 2.60 11.67
N PHE A 338 -35.91 1.54 11.42
CA PHE A 338 -36.21 0.63 10.32
C PHE A 338 -37.55 -0.08 10.50
N GLU A 339 -37.81 -0.61 11.71
CA GLU A 339 -39.10 -1.27 12.02
C GLU A 339 -40.28 -0.35 11.74
N LYS A 340 -40.17 0.91 12.16
CA LYS A 340 -41.21 1.94 11.90
C LYS A 340 -41.35 2.29 10.42
N THR A 341 -40.22 2.46 9.73
CA THR A 341 -40.21 2.90 8.32
C THR A 341 -40.81 1.84 7.40
N PHE A 342 -40.55 0.56 7.67
CA PHE A 342 -40.97 -0.56 6.82
C PHE A 342 -42.12 -1.39 7.40
N GLY A 343 -42.62 -1.08 8.60
CA GLY A 343 -43.75 -1.77 9.21
C GLY A 343 -43.45 -3.24 9.58
N VAL A 344 -42.23 -3.54 9.97
CA VAL A 344 -41.78 -4.89 10.31
C VAL A 344 -41.24 -4.95 11.75
N THR A 345 -40.98 -6.15 12.26
CA THR A 345 -40.35 -6.38 13.57
C THR A 345 -39.23 -7.39 13.42
N PHE A 346 -38.07 -7.08 13.99
CA PHE A 346 -36.94 -8.01 14.01
C PHE A 346 -37.17 -9.15 15.00
N PRO A 347 -36.64 -10.36 14.67
CA PRO A 347 -36.68 -11.48 15.59
C PRO A 347 -35.91 -11.14 16.89
N ARG A 348 -36.33 -11.76 18.00
CA ARG A 348 -35.60 -11.71 19.28
C ARG A 348 -34.74 -12.95 19.40
N PHE A 349 -33.53 -12.78 19.95
CA PHE A 349 -32.66 -13.93 20.18
C PHE A 349 -33.21 -14.79 21.32
N GLU A 350 -33.36 -16.08 21.04
CA GLU A 350 -33.82 -17.07 22.00
C GLU A 350 -32.89 -18.29 21.99
N GLY A 351 -32.75 -18.93 23.15
CA GLY A 351 -31.96 -20.14 23.29
C GLY A 351 -30.50 -19.94 23.73
N GLU A 352 -29.69 -20.95 23.50
CA GLU A 352 -28.29 -20.98 23.92
C GLU A 352 -27.41 -20.11 23.03
N LYS A 353 -26.55 -19.31 23.66
CA LYS A 353 -25.59 -18.45 22.96
C LYS A 353 -24.39 -19.24 22.46
N ASN A 354 -24.51 -19.87 21.29
CA ASN A 354 -23.45 -20.56 20.57
C ASN A 354 -23.36 -20.05 19.13
N ALA A 355 -22.29 -20.41 18.43
CA ALA A 355 -21.99 -19.88 17.09
C ALA A 355 -23.13 -20.15 16.07
N GLU A 356 -23.73 -21.32 16.06
CA GLU A 356 -24.80 -21.69 15.13
C GLU A 356 -26.09 -20.90 15.40
N ASN A 357 -26.49 -20.77 16.66
CA ASN A 357 -27.69 -20.01 17.04
C ASN A 357 -27.52 -18.52 16.79
N ILE A 358 -26.30 -17.96 17.02
CA ILE A 358 -25.98 -16.57 16.71
C ILE A 358 -26.04 -16.35 15.20
N GLU A 359 -25.43 -17.23 14.41
CA GLU A 359 -25.46 -17.15 12.93
C GLU A 359 -26.89 -17.22 12.40
N LYS A 360 -27.69 -18.17 12.91
CA LYS A 360 -29.10 -18.32 12.51
C LYS A 360 -29.93 -17.08 12.84
N PHE A 361 -29.79 -16.56 14.06
CA PHE A 361 -30.47 -15.33 14.49
C PHE A 361 -30.08 -14.14 13.63
N TYR A 362 -28.79 -14.00 13.34
CA TYR A 362 -28.29 -12.92 12.49
C TYR A 362 -28.84 -13.06 11.06
N TRP A 363 -28.85 -14.26 10.49
CA TRP A 363 -29.39 -14.52 9.17
C TRP A 363 -30.89 -14.20 9.11
N GLU A 364 -31.70 -14.63 10.07
CA GLU A 364 -33.12 -14.28 10.15
C GLU A 364 -33.34 -12.77 10.27
N SER A 365 -32.44 -12.07 10.95
CA SER A 365 -32.48 -10.62 11.01
C SER A 365 -32.16 -9.98 9.64
N LEU A 366 -31.17 -10.48 8.92
CA LEU A 366 -30.89 -10.05 7.55
C LEU A 366 -32.06 -10.35 6.60
N LEU A 367 -32.70 -11.51 6.73
CA LEU A 367 -33.91 -11.86 5.98
C LEU A 367 -35.09 -10.92 6.30
N THR A 368 -35.17 -10.35 7.51
CA THR A 368 -36.17 -9.32 7.83
C THR A 368 -35.94 -8.06 7.01
N VAL A 369 -34.70 -7.63 6.85
CA VAL A 369 -34.36 -6.50 5.94
C VAL A 369 -34.73 -6.84 4.49
N ARG A 370 -34.34 -8.02 4.00
CA ARG A 370 -34.68 -8.50 2.65
C ARG A 370 -36.16 -8.47 2.38
N ARG A 371 -36.97 -9.10 3.25
CA ARG A 371 -38.44 -9.17 3.12
C ARG A 371 -39.09 -7.79 3.18
N ALA A 372 -38.58 -6.89 4.01
CA ALA A 372 -39.06 -5.51 4.08
C ALA A 372 -38.87 -4.76 2.75
N LEU A 373 -37.66 -4.87 2.16
CA LEU A 373 -37.35 -4.25 0.86
C LEU A 373 -38.10 -4.90 -0.30
N GLU A 374 -38.42 -6.21 -0.24
CA GLU A 374 -39.24 -6.92 -1.24
C GLU A 374 -40.72 -6.55 -1.14
N ALA A 375 -41.24 -6.31 0.07
CA ALA A 375 -42.62 -5.91 0.31
C ALA A 375 -42.85 -4.43 -0.10
N ASP A 376 -41.94 -3.54 0.29
CA ASP A 376 -41.93 -2.14 -0.11
C ASP A 376 -40.82 -1.90 -1.13
N LYS A 377 -41.15 -2.04 -2.40
CA LYS A 377 -40.17 -1.90 -3.50
C LYS A 377 -39.70 -0.48 -3.76
N THR A 378 -40.21 0.52 -3.04
CA THR A 378 -39.94 1.94 -3.33
C THR A 378 -38.47 2.26 -3.19
N ALA A 379 -37.83 1.84 -2.07
CA ALA A 379 -36.41 2.05 -1.84
C ALA A 379 -35.55 1.31 -2.87
N ALA A 380 -35.87 0.03 -3.16
CA ALA A 380 -35.14 -0.78 -4.14
C ALA A 380 -35.28 -0.21 -5.56
N ALA A 381 -36.47 0.26 -5.96
CA ALA A 381 -36.70 0.87 -7.26
C ALA A 381 -35.94 2.21 -7.40
N TYR A 382 -35.94 3.03 -6.35
CA TYR A 382 -35.20 4.28 -6.31
C TYR A 382 -33.66 3.99 -6.49
N ALA A 383 -33.12 3.09 -5.69
CA ALA A 383 -31.71 2.71 -5.79
C ALA A 383 -31.35 2.17 -7.19
N ALA A 384 -32.17 1.29 -7.76
CA ALA A 384 -31.98 0.74 -9.11
C ALA A 384 -31.96 1.82 -10.18
N ASN A 385 -32.87 2.81 -10.10
CA ASN A 385 -32.88 3.95 -11.01
C ASN A 385 -31.62 4.80 -10.90
N CYS A 386 -31.15 5.05 -9.69
CA CYS A 386 -29.89 5.76 -9.44
C CYS A 386 -28.69 4.98 -10.02
N LEU A 387 -28.63 3.65 -9.84
CA LEU A 387 -27.58 2.81 -10.40
C LEU A 387 -27.58 2.81 -11.94
N LYS A 388 -28.75 2.77 -12.57
CA LYS A 388 -28.87 2.93 -14.04
C LYS A 388 -28.36 4.28 -14.50
N ALA A 389 -28.69 5.36 -13.77
CA ALA A 389 -28.21 6.69 -14.04
C ALA A 389 -26.68 6.79 -13.88
N SER A 390 -26.09 6.16 -12.85
CA SER A 390 -24.63 6.12 -12.65
C SER A 390 -23.90 5.42 -13.80
N ALA A 391 -24.41 4.29 -14.28
CA ALA A 391 -23.89 3.60 -15.45
C ALA A 391 -24.02 4.47 -16.72
N GLY A 392 -25.16 5.15 -16.91
CA GLY A 392 -25.37 6.10 -18.01
C GLY A 392 -24.36 7.25 -17.98
N LYS A 393 -24.12 7.86 -16.80
CA LYS A 393 -23.10 8.90 -16.63
C LYS A 393 -21.70 8.42 -17.03
N LEU A 394 -21.35 7.16 -16.70
CA LEU A 394 -20.06 6.59 -17.06
C LEU A 394 -19.90 6.50 -18.58
N GLU A 395 -20.93 6.03 -19.30
CA GLU A 395 -20.92 5.96 -20.75
C GLU A 395 -20.84 7.35 -21.40
N GLU A 396 -21.56 8.34 -20.86
CA GLU A 396 -21.55 9.72 -21.35
C GLU A 396 -20.18 10.39 -21.24
N LYS A 397 -19.40 10.05 -20.20
CA LYS A 397 -18.04 10.61 -19.99
C LYS A 397 -17.07 10.19 -21.07
N LYS A 398 -17.26 9.09 -21.79
CA LYS A 398 -16.41 8.59 -22.87
C LYS A 398 -14.91 8.65 -22.54
N ARG A 399 -14.55 8.30 -21.33
CA ARG A 399 -13.17 8.31 -20.87
C ARG A 399 -12.32 7.33 -21.67
N ALA A 400 -11.16 7.76 -22.11
CA ALA A 400 -10.19 6.93 -22.82
C ALA A 400 -8.78 7.19 -22.31
N VAL A 401 -8.01 6.14 -22.21
CA VAL A 401 -6.59 6.25 -21.88
C VAL A 401 -5.88 7.02 -22.98
N ARG A 402 -5.01 7.95 -22.62
CA ARG A 402 -4.22 8.73 -23.59
C ARG A 402 -3.39 7.82 -24.49
N ALA A 403 -3.35 8.12 -25.79
CA ALA A 403 -2.76 7.24 -26.82
C ALA A 403 -1.23 7.08 -26.72
N ASP A 404 -0.57 8.01 -26.06
CA ASP A 404 0.89 8.02 -25.87
C ASP A 404 1.36 7.31 -24.60
N LEU A 405 0.45 6.86 -23.72
CA LEU A 405 0.79 6.00 -22.59
C LEU A 405 1.01 4.56 -23.08
N GLY A 406 2.11 3.95 -22.69
CA GLY A 406 2.40 2.56 -23.04
C GLY A 406 1.68 1.55 -22.15
N ASP A 407 2.02 0.27 -22.35
CA ASP A 407 1.50 -0.84 -21.54
C ASP A 407 2.57 -1.31 -20.54
N CYS A 408 2.33 -1.11 -19.25
CA CYS A 408 3.22 -1.57 -18.19
C CYS A 408 3.35 -3.11 -18.13
N LYS A 409 2.41 -3.88 -18.69
CA LYS A 409 2.48 -5.34 -18.75
C LYS A 409 3.74 -5.84 -19.48
N ALA A 410 4.26 -5.05 -20.40
CA ALA A 410 5.52 -5.33 -21.08
C ALA A 410 6.70 -5.49 -20.10
N LEU A 411 6.67 -4.80 -18.94
CA LEU A 411 7.70 -4.90 -17.89
C LEU A 411 7.80 -6.31 -17.30
N TYR A 412 6.72 -7.07 -17.33
CA TYR A 412 6.65 -8.41 -16.76
C TYR A 412 6.90 -9.54 -17.77
N THR A 413 6.82 -9.27 -19.06
CA THR A 413 6.84 -10.32 -20.09
C THR A 413 7.95 -10.16 -21.12
N LYS A 414 8.22 -8.93 -21.57
CA LYS A 414 9.05 -8.67 -22.73
C LYS A 414 10.56 -8.77 -22.47
N PHE A 415 11.02 -8.30 -21.32
CA PHE A 415 12.44 -8.00 -21.13
C PHE A 415 13.24 -9.14 -20.51
N PHE A 416 12.61 -10.09 -19.82
CA PHE A 416 13.32 -11.20 -19.17
C PHE A 416 13.94 -12.19 -20.17
N GLU A 417 13.25 -12.47 -21.27
CA GLU A 417 13.72 -13.38 -22.32
C GLU A 417 14.60 -12.66 -23.39
N GLY A 418 14.71 -11.34 -23.28
CA GLY A 418 15.46 -10.54 -24.23
C GLY A 418 16.96 -10.51 -23.98
N GLU A 419 17.72 -10.09 -24.97
CA GLU A 419 19.15 -9.82 -24.84
C GLU A 419 19.39 -8.63 -23.90
N VAL A 420 20.55 -8.61 -23.22
CA VAL A 420 20.98 -7.45 -22.44
C VAL A 420 21.20 -6.27 -23.37
N PRO A 421 20.53 -5.12 -23.17
CA PRO A 421 20.72 -3.95 -23.99
C PRO A 421 22.20 -3.51 -24.01
N ALA A 422 22.67 -3.03 -25.17
CA ALA A 422 24.07 -2.62 -25.32
C ALA A 422 24.56 -1.56 -24.32
N GLU A 423 23.64 -0.72 -23.83
CA GLU A 423 23.91 0.30 -22.79
C GLU A 423 24.22 -0.30 -21.40
N PHE A 424 23.96 -1.59 -21.18
CA PHE A 424 24.25 -2.32 -19.94
C PHE A 424 25.37 -3.37 -20.12
N VAL A 425 26.18 -3.20 -21.17
CA VAL A 425 27.43 -3.90 -21.37
C VAL A 425 28.57 -2.99 -20.89
N PHE A 426 29.27 -3.42 -19.86
CA PHE A 426 30.26 -2.60 -19.15
C PHE A 426 31.70 -2.92 -19.56
N GLU A 427 32.58 -1.92 -19.52
CA GLU A 427 33.98 -2.06 -19.89
C GLU A 427 34.84 -2.42 -18.67
N LYS A 428 35.63 -3.49 -18.77
CA LYS A 428 36.59 -3.92 -17.72
C LYS A 428 37.49 -2.76 -17.29
N GLY A 429 37.64 -2.58 -15.98
CA GLY A 429 38.52 -1.55 -15.39
C GLY A 429 37.95 -0.15 -15.34
N LYS A 430 36.82 0.17 -16.02
CA LYS A 430 36.07 1.40 -15.76
C LYS A 430 35.29 1.31 -14.47
N SER A 431 35.10 2.43 -13.81
CA SER A 431 34.37 2.48 -12.53
C SER A 431 32.92 2.91 -12.73
N TYR A 432 32.01 2.23 -12.03
CA TYR A 432 30.56 2.45 -12.07
C TYR A 432 29.95 2.40 -10.68
N THR A 433 28.76 2.99 -10.50
CA THR A 433 27.99 2.87 -9.27
C THR A 433 26.70 2.07 -9.49
N THR A 434 26.40 1.13 -8.61
CA THR A 434 25.19 0.30 -8.75
C THR A 434 23.92 1.13 -8.72
N ARG A 435 23.84 2.20 -7.90
CA ARG A 435 22.64 3.08 -7.83
C ARG A 435 22.39 3.81 -9.16
N SER A 436 23.43 4.30 -9.83
CA SER A 436 23.27 5.02 -11.11
C SER A 436 22.84 4.07 -12.22
N VAL A 437 23.36 2.83 -12.21
CA VAL A 437 22.97 1.81 -13.19
C VAL A 437 21.53 1.34 -12.94
N LEU A 438 21.08 1.20 -11.70
CA LEU A 438 19.67 0.88 -11.41
C LEU A 438 18.75 2.00 -11.93
N GLY A 439 19.10 3.27 -11.69
CA GLY A 439 18.37 4.40 -12.25
C GLY A 439 18.33 4.38 -13.80
N ALA A 440 19.43 3.98 -14.44
CA ALA A 440 19.50 3.84 -15.90
C ALA A 440 18.65 2.66 -16.42
N VAL A 441 18.64 1.53 -15.73
CA VAL A 441 17.79 0.37 -16.06
C VAL A 441 16.32 0.74 -15.98
N LEU A 442 15.89 1.38 -14.89
CA LEU A 442 14.51 1.83 -14.76
C LEU A 442 14.15 2.92 -15.78
N ALA A 443 15.10 3.78 -16.17
CA ALA A 443 14.92 4.76 -17.25
C ALA A 443 14.70 4.07 -18.59
N TYR A 444 15.51 3.06 -18.90
CA TYR A 444 15.35 2.28 -20.14
C TYR A 444 13.97 1.61 -20.18
N LEU A 445 13.59 0.93 -19.12
CA LEU A 445 12.28 0.29 -19.00
C LEU A 445 11.13 1.30 -19.11
N ASN A 446 11.27 2.48 -18.50
CA ASN A 446 10.29 3.55 -18.57
C ASN A 446 10.13 4.12 -20.00
N LYS A 447 11.23 4.31 -20.70
CA LYS A 447 11.25 4.73 -22.11
C LYS A 447 10.58 3.70 -23.01
N GLU A 448 10.96 2.42 -22.88
CA GLU A 448 10.40 1.32 -23.68
C GLU A 448 8.90 1.10 -23.45
N THR A 449 8.40 1.42 -22.26
CA THR A 449 6.98 1.36 -21.89
C THR A 449 6.29 2.73 -21.99
N LYS A 450 6.93 3.72 -22.62
CA LYS A 450 6.36 5.05 -22.87
C LYS A 450 5.79 5.74 -21.63
N GLY A 451 6.53 5.71 -20.52
CA GLY A 451 6.22 6.50 -19.34
C GLY A 451 5.34 5.80 -18.29
N THR A 452 5.34 4.48 -18.22
CA THR A 452 4.55 3.75 -17.22
C THR A 452 5.20 3.69 -15.82
N VAL A 453 6.44 4.16 -15.66
CA VAL A 453 7.12 4.20 -14.36
C VAL A 453 7.13 5.63 -13.83
N LEU A 454 6.49 5.83 -12.68
CA LEU A 454 6.44 7.11 -11.96
C LEU A 454 7.26 7.00 -10.68
N ALA A 455 8.19 7.94 -10.49
CA ALA A 455 9.12 7.90 -9.36
C ALA A 455 8.96 9.11 -8.45
N ALA A 456 9.01 8.87 -7.14
CA ALA A 456 9.11 9.87 -6.09
C ALA A 456 10.42 9.68 -5.30
N SER A 457 10.93 10.76 -4.74
CA SER A 457 12.08 10.73 -3.84
C SER A 457 12.03 11.95 -2.91
N ALA A 458 12.33 11.75 -1.64
CA ALA A 458 12.27 12.76 -0.59
C ALA A 458 13.50 13.69 -0.66
N ASP A 459 13.55 14.58 -1.66
CA ASP A 459 14.67 15.47 -2.01
C ASP A 459 16.00 14.72 -2.34
N LEU A 460 15.91 13.44 -2.70
CA LEU A 460 17.07 12.57 -2.87
C LEU A 460 17.24 12.04 -4.31
N TYR A 461 16.56 12.58 -5.32
CA TYR A 461 16.62 12.08 -6.69
C TYR A 461 18.05 11.95 -7.25
N GLY A 462 18.89 12.96 -7.02
CA GLY A 462 20.28 12.95 -7.50
C GLY A 462 21.13 11.96 -6.71
N SER A 463 20.99 11.96 -5.40
CA SER A 463 21.83 11.13 -4.52
C SER A 463 21.48 9.65 -4.57
N THR A 464 20.23 9.27 -4.80
CA THR A 464 19.82 7.87 -5.01
C THR A 464 20.10 7.36 -6.42
N GLY A 465 20.23 8.24 -7.40
CA GLY A 465 20.31 7.90 -8.83
C GLY A 465 18.93 7.79 -9.52
N ALA A 466 17.84 7.95 -8.76
CA ALA A 466 16.47 7.86 -9.29
C ALA A 466 16.11 8.98 -10.30
N ALA A 467 16.86 10.09 -10.31
CA ALA A 467 16.71 11.14 -11.31
C ALA A 467 16.77 10.61 -12.77
N GLY A 468 17.52 9.53 -12.98
CA GLY A 468 17.63 8.87 -14.29
C GLY A 468 16.28 8.37 -14.84
N ILE A 469 15.35 7.91 -13.98
CA ILE A 469 14.09 7.28 -14.37
C ILE A 469 13.24 8.19 -15.27
N ALA A 470 13.32 9.50 -15.08
CA ALA A 470 12.55 10.50 -15.82
C ALA A 470 13.35 11.20 -16.93
N LYS A 471 14.59 10.77 -17.25
CA LYS A 471 15.51 11.49 -18.15
C LYS A 471 14.98 11.72 -19.57
N ASP A 472 14.15 10.81 -20.07
CA ASP A 472 13.59 10.85 -21.43
C ASP A 472 12.21 11.54 -21.47
N PHE A 473 11.78 12.15 -20.36
CA PHE A 473 10.49 12.83 -20.18
C PHE A 473 10.71 14.30 -19.78
N PRO A 474 9.65 15.15 -19.82
CA PRO A 474 9.76 16.56 -19.42
C PRO A 474 10.36 16.72 -18.03
N SER A 475 11.29 17.65 -17.88
CA SER A 475 11.95 17.98 -16.63
C SER A 475 10.99 18.62 -15.62
N GLY A 476 11.35 18.60 -14.33
CA GLY A 476 10.52 19.07 -13.23
C GLY A 476 9.59 17.98 -12.71
N ASN A 477 8.76 18.33 -11.73
CA ASN A 477 7.83 17.39 -11.15
C ASN A 477 6.52 17.32 -11.95
N PHE A 478 5.83 16.19 -11.84
CA PHE A 478 4.49 16.00 -12.37
C PHE A 478 3.52 17.02 -11.77
N ASN A 479 2.74 17.62 -12.66
CA ASN A 479 1.61 18.47 -12.31
C ASN A 479 0.54 18.27 -13.40
N ALA A 480 -0.67 17.93 -13.00
CA ALA A 480 -1.73 17.55 -13.93
C ALA A 480 -2.07 18.65 -14.97
N VAL A 481 -1.79 19.93 -14.65
CA VAL A 481 -2.08 21.07 -15.50
C VAL A 481 -0.85 21.53 -16.30
N SER A 482 0.28 21.78 -15.59
CA SER A 482 1.44 22.45 -16.20
C SER A 482 2.53 21.50 -16.70
N ASN A 483 2.57 20.25 -16.21
CA ASN A 483 3.60 19.26 -16.57
C ASN A 483 3.11 17.82 -16.50
N PRO A 484 2.03 17.44 -17.22
CA PRO A 484 1.38 16.14 -17.07
C PRO A 484 2.20 14.95 -17.60
N LEU A 485 3.22 15.23 -18.42
CA LEU A 485 4.06 14.17 -19.01
C LEU A 485 5.35 13.90 -18.22
N SER A 486 5.63 14.62 -17.14
CA SER A 486 6.77 14.31 -16.28
C SER A 486 6.56 12.97 -15.56
N ARG A 487 7.66 12.23 -15.41
CA ARG A 487 7.68 10.95 -14.68
C ARG A 487 8.29 11.07 -13.29
N ARG A 488 8.62 12.29 -12.89
CA ARG A 488 9.13 12.63 -11.57
C ARG A 488 8.03 13.24 -10.72
N LEU A 489 7.80 12.71 -9.55
CA LEU A 489 6.74 13.17 -8.64
C LEU A 489 7.30 14.08 -7.57
N SER A 490 6.53 15.07 -7.13
CA SER A 490 6.78 15.71 -5.84
C SER A 490 6.40 14.72 -4.73
N ALA A 491 7.23 14.58 -3.70
CA ALA A 491 6.89 13.75 -2.53
C ALA A 491 6.03 14.50 -1.49
N GLY A 492 5.62 15.75 -1.78
CA GLY A 492 4.96 16.60 -0.79
C GLY A 492 5.92 17.22 0.23
N GLY A 493 7.23 16.95 0.09
CA GLY A 493 8.29 17.39 0.98
C GLY A 493 9.39 16.34 1.13
N ILE A 494 10.07 16.31 2.25
CA ILE A 494 11.05 15.30 2.65
C ILE A 494 10.31 14.29 3.54
N CYS A 495 9.65 13.31 2.91
CA CYS A 495 8.68 12.45 3.58
C CYS A 495 8.55 11.09 2.88
N GLU A 496 9.30 10.11 3.36
CA GLU A 496 9.32 8.74 2.82
C GLU A 496 7.99 8.01 3.02
N ASP A 497 7.30 8.24 4.13
CA ASP A 497 6.10 7.52 4.52
C ASP A 497 4.91 7.81 3.58
N GLY A 498 4.55 9.10 3.42
CA GLY A 498 3.52 9.52 2.47
C GLY A 498 3.89 9.22 1.03
N MET A 499 5.17 9.40 0.66
CA MET A 499 5.72 9.08 -0.65
C MET A 499 5.48 7.61 -1.02
N ALA A 500 5.82 6.68 -0.13
CA ALA A 500 5.62 5.25 -0.35
C ALA A 500 4.13 4.91 -0.49
N ALA A 501 3.28 5.47 0.38
CA ALA A 501 1.83 5.26 0.31
C ALA A 501 1.25 5.71 -1.04
N VAL A 502 1.66 6.88 -1.56
CA VAL A 502 1.23 7.35 -2.89
C VAL A 502 1.74 6.42 -4.00
N CYS A 503 3.00 6.01 -3.96
CA CYS A 503 3.56 5.10 -4.97
C CYS A 503 2.87 3.73 -4.98
N THR A 504 2.44 3.21 -3.83
CA THR A 504 1.63 1.98 -3.77
C THR A 504 0.25 2.15 -4.43
N GLY A 505 -0.40 3.31 -4.24
CA GLY A 505 -1.66 3.64 -4.92
C GLY A 505 -1.51 3.71 -6.44
N ILE A 506 -0.42 4.30 -6.92
CA ILE A 506 -0.07 4.33 -8.35
C ILE A 506 0.01 2.91 -8.92
N SER A 507 0.69 2.00 -8.23
CA SER A 507 0.81 0.60 -8.64
C SER A 507 -0.53 -0.15 -8.57
N ALA A 508 -1.35 0.14 -7.55
CA ALA A 508 -2.67 -0.46 -7.36
C ALA A 508 -3.68 -0.08 -8.45
N PHE A 509 -3.51 1.09 -9.09
CA PHE A 509 -4.35 1.51 -10.21
C PHE A 509 -4.25 0.55 -11.42
N GLY A 510 -3.10 -0.09 -11.62
CA GLY A 510 -2.91 -1.15 -12.60
C GLY A 510 -2.29 -0.72 -13.94
N ARG A 511 -2.05 0.59 -14.18
CA ARG A 511 -1.43 1.08 -15.43
C ARG A 511 -0.01 1.58 -15.28
N HIS A 512 0.45 1.75 -14.06
CA HIS A 512 1.76 2.31 -13.74
C HIS A 512 2.47 1.47 -12.70
N ILE A 513 3.78 1.64 -12.61
CA ILE A 513 4.62 1.21 -11.50
C ILE A 513 5.02 2.45 -10.70
N GLY A 514 4.67 2.49 -9.43
CA GLY A 514 5.16 3.49 -8.49
C GLY A 514 6.54 3.09 -7.97
N VAL A 515 7.48 4.04 -7.95
CA VAL A 515 8.82 3.87 -7.40
C VAL A 515 9.02 4.89 -6.29
N SER A 516 9.27 4.44 -5.06
CA SER A 516 9.82 5.29 -4.01
C SER A 516 11.32 5.10 -3.92
N ALA A 517 12.08 6.20 -3.90
CA ALA A 517 13.53 6.16 -3.87
C ALA A 517 14.06 6.94 -2.68
N SER A 518 14.69 6.25 -1.75
CA SER A 518 15.33 6.84 -0.58
C SER A 518 16.61 6.08 -0.19
N TYR A 519 17.23 6.48 0.90
CA TYR A 519 18.33 5.74 1.49
C TYR A 519 17.81 4.49 2.21
N GLY A 520 18.57 3.41 2.20
CA GLY A 520 18.24 2.18 2.93
C GLY A 520 17.90 2.43 4.41
N ALA A 521 18.58 3.39 5.05
CA ALA A 521 18.33 3.79 6.44
C ALA A 521 16.89 4.26 6.71
N PHE A 522 16.18 4.76 5.70
CA PHE A 522 14.82 5.29 5.84
C PHE A 522 13.72 4.32 5.38
N LEU A 523 14.10 3.12 4.95
CA LEU A 523 13.16 2.10 4.48
C LEU A 523 12.08 1.75 5.51
N ALA A 524 12.37 1.86 6.80
CA ALA A 524 11.41 1.60 7.86
C ALA A 524 10.15 2.48 7.75
N PHE A 525 10.26 3.70 7.25
CA PHE A 525 9.11 4.60 7.01
C PHE A 525 8.22 4.11 5.86
N GLU A 526 8.78 3.39 4.89
CA GLU A 526 8.05 2.88 3.72
C GLU A 526 7.39 1.51 3.94
N HIS A 527 7.86 0.75 4.94
CA HIS A 527 7.50 -0.65 5.17
C HIS A 527 5.99 -0.86 5.35
N VAL A 528 5.30 0.01 6.07
CA VAL A 528 3.86 -0.13 6.33
C VAL A 528 3.05 -0.03 5.03
N ALA A 529 3.39 0.93 4.16
CA ALA A 529 2.76 1.09 2.85
C ALA A 529 3.02 -0.13 1.95
N ALA A 530 4.27 -0.61 1.89
CA ALA A 530 4.65 -1.81 1.15
C ALA A 530 3.88 -3.05 1.61
N ARG A 531 3.74 -3.24 2.93
CA ARG A 531 2.99 -4.36 3.51
C ARG A 531 1.50 -4.30 3.16
N LEU A 532 0.86 -3.13 3.27
CA LEU A 532 -0.55 -2.97 2.89
C LEU A 532 -0.76 -3.19 1.39
N HIS A 533 0.18 -2.73 0.56
CA HIS A 533 0.14 -3.01 -0.88
C HIS A 533 0.23 -4.52 -1.16
N ALA A 534 1.13 -5.24 -0.50
CA ALA A 534 1.27 -6.69 -0.67
C ALA A 534 -0.01 -7.45 -0.27
N ILE A 535 -0.67 -7.07 0.83
CA ILE A 535 -1.99 -7.59 1.22
C ILE A 535 -3.00 -7.29 0.11
N GLY A 536 -3.03 -6.03 -0.37
CA GLY A 536 -3.93 -5.60 -1.43
C GLY A 536 -3.74 -6.37 -2.73
N VAL A 537 -2.49 -6.61 -3.16
CA VAL A 537 -2.17 -7.40 -4.36
C VAL A 537 -2.66 -8.85 -4.21
N GLN A 538 -2.46 -9.47 -3.06
CA GLN A 538 -2.96 -10.83 -2.81
C GLN A 538 -4.49 -10.89 -2.94
N CYS A 539 -5.20 -10.01 -2.25
CA CYS A 539 -6.66 -9.96 -2.26
C CYS A 539 -7.22 -9.60 -3.65
N ALA A 540 -6.58 -8.67 -4.36
CA ALA A 540 -6.97 -8.27 -5.70
C ALA A 540 -6.85 -9.43 -6.71
N ARG A 541 -5.76 -10.21 -6.64
CA ARG A 541 -5.57 -11.38 -7.49
C ARG A 541 -6.61 -12.47 -7.23
N GLU A 542 -7.00 -12.67 -5.97
CA GLU A 542 -8.12 -13.57 -5.63
C GLU A 542 -9.45 -13.06 -6.23
N ALA A 543 -9.62 -11.76 -6.43
CA ALA A 543 -10.79 -11.14 -7.07
C ALA A 543 -10.66 -10.99 -8.59
N GLY A 544 -9.60 -11.49 -9.21
CA GLY A 544 -9.37 -11.40 -10.66
C GLY A 544 -8.79 -10.09 -11.16
N LEU A 545 -8.35 -9.20 -10.25
CA LEU A 545 -7.57 -8.00 -10.56
C LEU A 545 -6.08 -8.32 -10.54
N ASP A 546 -5.28 -7.47 -11.17
CA ASP A 546 -3.85 -7.70 -11.29
C ASP A 546 -3.05 -6.39 -11.10
N PRO A 547 -2.96 -5.87 -9.86
CA PRO A 547 -2.18 -4.70 -9.54
C PRO A 547 -0.70 -4.87 -9.90
N ASN A 548 -0.02 -3.76 -10.12
CA ASN A 548 1.39 -3.73 -10.48
C ASN A 548 2.31 -3.80 -9.25
N THR A 549 3.56 -4.14 -9.51
CA THR A 549 4.64 -4.13 -8.51
C THR A 549 4.89 -2.69 -8.02
N PHE A 550 5.08 -2.53 -6.71
CA PHE A 550 5.67 -1.34 -6.10
C PHE A 550 7.18 -1.53 -5.98
N ILE A 551 7.99 -0.56 -6.42
CA ILE A 551 9.45 -0.62 -6.32
C ILE A 551 9.95 0.28 -5.21
N MET A 552 10.65 -0.32 -4.22
CA MET A 552 11.38 0.40 -3.18
C MET A 552 12.84 0.50 -3.59
N PHE A 553 13.25 1.63 -4.14
CA PHE A 553 14.61 1.87 -4.61
C PHE A 553 15.49 2.29 -3.42
N ASN A 554 16.22 1.35 -2.82
CA ASN A 554 17.08 1.58 -1.68
C ASN A 554 18.49 1.98 -2.14
N GLY A 555 18.70 3.26 -2.32
CA GLY A 555 20.02 3.85 -2.54
C GLY A 555 20.81 3.92 -1.23
N HIS A 556 22.15 3.97 -1.31
CA HIS A 556 23.03 4.08 -0.13
C HIS A 556 22.79 2.96 0.89
N ALA A 557 22.66 1.71 0.39
CA ALA A 557 22.44 0.56 1.25
C ALA A 557 23.66 0.25 2.13
N SER A 558 23.39 -0.10 3.39
CA SER A 558 24.38 -0.58 4.37
C SER A 558 25.56 0.39 4.66
N LEU A 559 26.77 -0.13 4.91
CA LEU A 559 27.93 0.60 5.42
C LEU A 559 28.69 1.50 4.42
N PRO A 560 28.61 1.33 3.07
CA PRO A 560 29.43 2.14 2.16
C PRO A 560 29.20 3.65 2.18
N THR A 561 28.21 4.14 2.93
CA THR A 561 27.95 5.57 3.21
C THR A 561 28.61 6.06 4.50
N GLY A 562 29.69 5.46 4.90
CA GLY A 562 30.33 5.62 6.19
C GLY A 562 30.56 7.06 6.69
N GLU A 563 30.82 8.02 5.77
CA GLU A 563 31.02 9.44 6.15
C GLU A 563 29.75 10.06 6.77
N ASP A 564 28.56 9.63 6.35
CA ASP A 564 27.31 10.10 6.89
C ASP A 564 27.03 9.56 8.31
N GLY A 565 27.80 8.57 8.75
CA GLY A 565 27.75 7.99 10.09
C GLY A 565 26.59 7.04 10.32
N PRO A 566 26.42 6.55 11.56
CA PRO A 566 25.50 5.47 11.91
C PRO A 566 24.02 5.80 11.71
N THR A 567 23.66 7.06 11.53
CA THR A 567 22.28 7.49 11.26
C THR A 567 21.87 7.24 9.81
N HIS A 568 22.82 7.01 8.91
CA HIS A 568 22.57 6.82 7.47
C HIS A 568 23.19 5.53 6.93
N ALA A 569 24.29 5.06 7.51
CA ALA A 569 24.93 3.79 7.21
C ALA A 569 24.27 2.67 8.03
N ASP A 570 23.04 2.29 7.64
CA ASP A 570 22.21 1.34 8.39
C ASP A 570 22.28 -0.08 7.80
N PRO A 571 22.84 -1.05 8.53
CA PRO A 571 22.85 -2.45 8.13
C PRO A 571 21.49 -3.17 8.33
N GLN A 572 20.51 -2.56 9.02
CA GLN A 572 19.24 -3.21 9.37
C GLN A 572 18.28 -3.30 8.20
N SER A 573 18.38 -2.42 7.22
CA SER A 573 17.35 -2.19 6.20
C SER A 573 16.89 -3.46 5.47
N LEU A 574 17.80 -4.35 5.09
CA LEU A 574 17.45 -5.61 4.41
C LEU A 574 16.61 -6.55 5.31
N GLN A 575 16.92 -6.61 6.61
CA GLN A 575 16.18 -7.44 7.58
C GLN A 575 14.71 -7.01 7.72
N LEU A 576 14.39 -5.72 7.49
CA LEU A 576 13.00 -5.23 7.56
C LEU A 576 12.08 -5.84 6.50
N LEU A 577 12.65 -6.40 5.41
CA LEU A 577 11.87 -6.99 4.32
C LEU A 577 11.94 -8.52 4.29
N GLN A 578 13.11 -9.10 4.57
CA GLN A 578 13.28 -10.55 4.53
C GLN A 578 12.48 -11.24 5.65
N ASP A 579 11.77 -12.33 5.30
CA ASP A 579 10.85 -13.07 6.18
C ASP A 579 9.64 -12.27 6.71
N ASN A 580 9.44 -11.02 6.28
CA ASN A 580 8.30 -10.20 6.70
C ASN A 580 7.13 -10.21 5.71
N PHE A 581 7.27 -10.92 4.59
CA PHE A 581 6.24 -11.07 3.55
C PHE A 581 6.01 -12.54 3.23
N PRO A 582 4.82 -12.92 2.76
CA PRO A 582 4.60 -14.25 2.18
C PRO A 582 5.57 -14.52 1.03
N LYS A 583 5.93 -15.79 0.84
CA LYS A 583 6.85 -16.23 -0.21
C LYS A 583 6.46 -15.68 -1.58
N GLY A 584 7.38 -14.95 -2.22
CA GLY A 584 7.20 -14.34 -3.55
C GLY A 584 6.43 -13.01 -3.56
N ALA A 585 5.88 -12.56 -2.43
CA ALA A 585 5.19 -11.26 -2.37
C ALA A 585 6.17 -10.07 -2.36
N CYS A 586 7.33 -10.25 -1.74
CA CYS A 586 8.45 -9.29 -1.79
C CYS A 586 9.68 -9.99 -2.36
N ILE A 587 10.41 -9.32 -3.24
CA ILE A 587 11.72 -9.77 -3.74
C ILE A 587 12.73 -8.67 -3.42
N THR A 588 13.76 -9.03 -2.65
CA THR A 588 14.92 -8.17 -2.39
C THR A 588 16.05 -8.54 -3.32
N ALA A 589 16.88 -7.56 -3.72
CA ALA A 589 18.08 -7.80 -4.51
C ALA A 589 19.26 -7.00 -3.96
N THR A 590 20.41 -7.65 -3.81
CA THR A 590 21.67 -7.06 -3.33
C THR A 590 22.75 -7.28 -4.39
N PRO A 591 22.66 -6.62 -5.58
CA PRO A 591 23.63 -6.84 -6.66
C PRO A 591 25.04 -6.44 -6.22
N LEU A 592 26.03 -7.33 -6.47
CA LEU A 592 27.44 -7.06 -6.20
C LEU A 592 28.02 -6.12 -7.26
N GLU A 593 27.67 -6.35 -8.52
CA GLU A 593 28.25 -5.67 -9.66
C GLU A 593 27.18 -5.09 -10.57
N VAL A 594 27.53 -4.10 -11.37
CA VAL A 594 26.61 -3.37 -12.25
C VAL A 594 26.00 -4.24 -13.35
N ASP A 595 26.71 -5.27 -13.82
CA ASP A 595 26.21 -6.21 -14.85
C ASP A 595 25.13 -7.18 -14.34
N GLU A 596 24.90 -7.22 -13.02
CA GLU A 596 23.82 -8.00 -12.39
C GLU A 596 22.49 -7.24 -12.35
N ILE A 597 22.51 -5.90 -12.46
CA ILE A 597 21.34 -5.06 -12.19
C ILE A 597 20.25 -5.30 -13.23
N TRP A 598 20.60 -5.33 -14.51
CA TRP A 598 19.64 -5.64 -15.57
C TRP A 598 19.00 -7.02 -15.37
N PRO A 599 19.75 -8.14 -15.34
CA PRO A 599 19.15 -9.46 -15.23
C PRO A 599 18.35 -9.65 -13.93
N LEU A 600 18.82 -9.13 -12.79
CA LEU A 600 18.08 -9.20 -11.53
C LEU A 600 16.76 -8.41 -11.59
N THR A 601 16.78 -7.19 -12.14
CA THR A 601 15.58 -6.35 -12.24
C THR A 601 14.54 -7.00 -13.14
N VAL A 602 14.91 -7.44 -14.34
CA VAL A 602 13.94 -8.02 -15.27
C VAL A 602 13.46 -9.40 -14.79
N ARG A 603 14.32 -10.17 -14.10
CA ARG A 603 13.91 -11.43 -13.46
C ARG A 603 12.93 -11.20 -12.33
N ALA A 604 13.21 -10.27 -11.42
CA ALA A 604 12.30 -9.94 -10.33
C ALA A 604 10.93 -9.49 -10.86
N LEU A 605 10.92 -8.56 -11.83
CA LEU A 605 9.68 -8.09 -12.45
C LEU A 605 8.92 -9.21 -13.17
N SER A 606 9.59 -10.15 -13.86
CA SER A 606 8.92 -11.26 -14.55
C SER A 606 8.09 -12.16 -13.60
N LEU A 607 8.44 -12.20 -12.32
CA LEU A 607 7.70 -12.93 -11.28
C LEU A 607 6.53 -12.13 -10.71
N LYS A 608 6.43 -10.85 -11.08
CA LYS A 608 5.36 -9.94 -10.69
C LYS A 608 5.11 -9.90 -9.18
N PRO A 609 6.15 -9.67 -8.34
CA PRO A 609 5.96 -9.54 -6.89
C PRO A 609 5.11 -8.32 -6.58
N ALA A 610 4.50 -8.28 -5.41
CA ALA A 610 3.84 -7.06 -4.93
C ALA A 610 4.87 -5.95 -4.68
N VAL A 611 6.04 -6.32 -4.13
CA VAL A 611 7.13 -5.39 -3.81
C VAL A 611 8.44 -5.91 -4.41
N PHE A 612 9.17 -5.03 -5.11
CA PHE A 612 10.55 -5.27 -5.51
C PHE A 612 11.45 -4.24 -4.82
N ALA A 613 12.44 -4.71 -4.07
CA ALA A 613 13.31 -3.86 -3.25
C ALA A 613 14.80 -4.12 -3.58
N PRO A 614 15.36 -3.47 -4.59
CA PRO A 614 16.80 -3.49 -4.85
C PRO A 614 17.57 -2.59 -3.88
N PHE A 615 18.68 -3.13 -3.33
CA PHE A 615 19.62 -2.47 -2.44
C PHE A 615 20.91 -2.17 -3.19
N VAL A 616 21.17 -0.90 -3.45
CA VAL A 616 22.31 -0.44 -4.25
C VAL A 616 23.17 0.57 -3.48
N VAL A 617 24.44 0.65 -3.82
CA VAL A 617 25.44 1.39 -3.05
C VAL A 617 25.92 2.65 -3.79
N ARG A 618 26.43 3.62 -3.00
CA ARG A 618 26.92 4.92 -3.46
C ARG A 618 28.31 4.87 -4.09
N PRO A 619 29.30 4.15 -3.53
CA PRO A 619 30.65 4.18 -4.06
C PRO A 619 30.73 3.69 -5.50
N SER A 620 31.71 4.20 -6.23
CA SER A 620 32.08 3.74 -7.56
C SER A 620 33.18 2.70 -7.44
N TYR A 621 32.97 1.54 -8.07
CA TYR A 621 33.92 0.45 -8.08
C TYR A 621 34.38 0.15 -9.49
N ALA A 622 35.64 -0.28 -9.67
CA ALA A 622 36.14 -0.76 -10.94
C ALA A 622 35.38 -2.03 -11.34
N PHE A 623 34.87 -2.08 -12.57
CA PHE A 623 34.15 -3.25 -13.10
C PHE A 623 35.05 -4.48 -13.10
N MET A 624 34.63 -5.55 -12.41
CA MET A 624 35.46 -6.73 -12.18
C MET A 624 35.54 -7.65 -13.41
N ASP A 625 36.70 -8.28 -13.56
CA ASP A 625 36.90 -9.36 -14.53
C ASP A 625 36.53 -10.72 -13.91
N ARG A 626 35.27 -11.13 -14.07
CA ARG A 626 34.76 -12.40 -13.51
C ARG A 626 35.53 -13.62 -14.00
N GLU A 627 35.95 -13.61 -15.27
CA GLU A 627 36.71 -14.70 -15.88
C GLU A 627 38.10 -14.86 -15.23
N ALA A 628 38.82 -13.73 -15.06
CA ALA A 628 40.11 -13.75 -14.36
C ALA A 628 40.00 -14.17 -12.91
N LEU A 629 38.88 -13.88 -12.25
CA LEU A 629 38.61 -14.28 -10.87
C LEU A 629 38.11 -15.74 -10.75
N GLY A 630 37.68 -16.39 -11.85
CA GLY A 630 37.04 -17.69 -11.83
C GLY A 630 35.63 -17.67 -11.21
N ALA A 631 34.98 -16.49 -11.22
CA ALA A 631 33.64 -16.29 -10.70
C ALA A 631 32.60 -16.68 -11.75
N ASP A 632 31.41 -17.09 -11.28
CA ASP A 632 30.28 -17.35 -12.17
C ASP A 632 29.88 -16.08 -12.97
N PRO A 633 29.36 -16.21 -14.21
CA PRO A 633 28.89 -15.06 -14.99
C PRO A 633 27.71 -14.35 -14.32
N ALA A 634 27.58 -13.03 -14.56
CA ALA A 634 26.57 -12.16 -13.94
C ALA A 634 25.13 -12.67 -14.08
N ILE A 635 24.82 -13.31 -15.23
CA ILE A 635 23.48 -13.89 -15.46
C ILE A 635 23.10 -14.92 -14.40
N LYS A 636 24.05 -15.56 -13.72
CA LYS A 636 23.77 -16.50 -12.62
C LYS A 636 23.18 -15.83 -11.39
N ALA A 637 23.29 -14.50 -11.25
CA ALA A 637 22.63 -13.76 -10.18
C ALA A 637 21.09 -13.92 -10.18
N VAL A 638 20.48 -14.21 -11.34
CA VAL A 638 19.02 -14.49 -11.43
C VAL A 638 18.58 -15.73 -10.65
N ASN A 639 19.52 -16.62 -10.30
CA ASN A 639 19.29 -17.77 -9.43
C ASN A 639 19.26 -17.40 -7.94
N GLY A 640 19.50 -16.13 -7.61
CA GLY A 640 19.59 -15.63 -6.25
C GLY A 640 20.94 -15.86 -5.58
N VAL A 641 21.67 -16.91 -5.94
CA VAL A 641 23.04 -17.19 -5.46
C VAL A 641 23.93 -17.65 -6.61
N TYR A 642 25.24 -17.35 -6.48
CA TYR A 642 26.26 -17.79 -7.43
C TYR A 642 27.64 -17.84 -6.76
N TYR A 643 28.62 -18.54 -7.39
CA TYR A 643 29.97 -18.68 -6.85
C TYR A 643 30.88 -17.53 -7.28
N LEU A 644 31.52 -16.89 -6.30
CA LEU A 644 32.68 -16.02 -6.51
C LEU A 644 33.96 -16.85 -6.61
N ARG A 645 34.02 -18.00 -5.89
CA ARG A 645 35.12 -18.95 -5.92
C ARG A 645 34.62 -20.36 -5.64
N ARG A 646 35.08 -21.31 -6.44
CA ARG A 646 34.91 -22.74 -6.15
C ARG A 646 36.23 -23.30 -5.59
N ALA A 647 36.12 -24.17 -4.61
CA ALA A 647 37.28 -24.90 -4.12
C ALA A 647 37.91 -25.75 -5.26
N LYS A 648 39.25 -25.82 -5.31
CA LYS A 648 39.99 -26.57 -6.34
C LYS A 648 39.93 -28.07 -6.11
N GLY A 649 39.73 -28.49 -4.86
CA GLY A 649 39.63 -29.88 -4.45
C GLY A 649 38.40 -30.11 -3.56
N ARG A 650 38.54 -30.95 -2.53
CA ARG A 650 37.49 -31.09 -1.50
C ARG A 650 37.44 -29.83 -0.68
N ALA A 651 36.33 -29.12 -0.75
CA ALA A 651 36.17 -27.88 0.00
C ALA A 651 36.39 -28.08 1.50
N GLU A 652 37.21 -27.22 2.09
CA GLU A 652 37.48 -27.21 3.52
C GLU A 652 36.41 -26.45 4.32
N GLY A 653 35.54 -25.73 3.63
CA GLY A 653 34.41 -25.00 4.17
C GLY A 653 33.67 -24.20 3.10
N THR A 654 32.61 -23.52 3.49
CA THR A 654 31.81 -22.62 2.63
C THR A 654 31.63 -21.28 3.30
N VAL A 655 31.88 -20.20 2.57
CA VAL A 655 31.64 -18.81 3.00
C VAL A 655 30.52 -18.22 2.19
N ILE A 656 29.45 -17.79 2.87
CA ILE A 656 28.30 -17.12 2.26
C ILE A 656 28.47 -15.61 2.43
N VAL A 657 28.42 -14.87 1.33
CA VAL A 657 28.65 -13.42 1.31
C VAL A 657 27.35 -12.71 0.87
N GLN A 658 26.94 -11.68 1.58
CA GLN A 658 25.81 -10.85 1.23
C GLN A 658 26.10 -9.37 1.46
N GLY A 659 25.76 -8.53 0.48
CA GLY A 659 25.95 -7.09 0.50
C GLY A 659 27.09 -6.64 -0.40
N ALA A 660 26.83 -5.59 -1.20
CA ALA A 660 27.73 -5.15 -2.25
C ALA A 660 29.05 -4.58 -1.70
N GLY A 661 29.00 -3.83 -0.60
CA GLY A 661 30.19 -3.20 -0.05
C GLY A 661 31.20 -4.22 0.48
N VAL A 662 30.78 -5.11 1.38
CA VAL A 662 31.66 -6.18 1.88
C VAL A 662 32.03 -7.18 0.78
N GLY A 663 31.09 -7.41 -0.17
CA GLY A 663 31.37 -8.25 -1.33
C GLY A 663 32.54 -7.74 -2.18
N ARG A 664 32.70 -6.41 -2.31
CA ARG A 664 33.87 -5.82 -2.98
C ARG A 664 35.18 -6.09 -2.22
N ILE A 665 35.16 -5.97 -0.90
CA ILE A 665 36.35 -6.32 -0.06
C ILE A 665 36.70 -7.82 -0.20
N VAL A 666 35.67 -8.68 -0.27
CA VAL A 666 35.88 -10.11 -0.53
C VAL A 666 36.57 -10.30 -1.89
N VAL A 667 36.13 -9.66 -2.96
CA VAL A 667 36.71 -9.80 -4.31
C VAL A 667 38.12 -9.22 -4.39
N GLU A 668 38.33 -8.04 -3.82
CA GLU A 668 39.57 -7.28 -4.00
C GLU A 668 40.67 -7.69 -3.02
N GLU A 669 40.32 -8.17 -1.82
CA GLU A 669 41.28 -8.46 -0.77
C GLU A 669 41.25 -9.93 -0.30
N LEU A 670 40.06 -10.49 0.02
CA LEU A 670 39.98 -11.86 0.55
C LEU A 670 40.30 -12.93 -0.50
N LEU A 671 39.73 -12.88 -1.71
CA LEU A 671 39.93 -13.89 -2.75
C LEU A 671 41.39 -13.99 -3.17
N PRO A 672 42.15 -12.89 -3.40
CA PRO A 672 43.60 -12.98 -3.64
C PRO A 672 44.35 -13.65 -2.52
N ALA A 673 44.07 -13.29 -1.24
CA ALA A 673 44.74 -13.90 -0.09
C ALA A 673 44.43 -15.40 0.05
N LEU A 674 43.17 -15.83 -0.21
CA LEU A 674 42.79 -17.24 -0.23
C LEU A 674 43.48 -18.01 -1.35
N ASN A 675 43.68 -17.41 -2.52
CA ASN A 675 44.32 -18.05 -3.67
C ASN A 675 45.82 -18.20 -3.48
N GLU A 676 46.48 -17.28 -2.76
CA GLU A 676 47.91 -17.30 -2.51
C GLU A 676 48.29 -18.32 -1.41
N LYS A 677 47.59 -18.26 -0.26
CA LYS A 677 48.05 -18.99 0.94
C LYS A 677 46.90 -19.46 1.86
N GLY A 678 45.65 -19.25 1.45
CA GLY A 678 44.50 -19.54 2.29
C GLY A 678 43.97 -20.97 2.17
N PRO A 679 42.97 -21.32 2.99
CA PRO A 679 42.26 -22.59 2.90
C PRO A 679 41.44 -22.69 1.61
N ASP A 680 41.21 -23.93 1.16
CA ASP A 680 40.46 -24.20 -0.06
C ASP A 680 38.95 -24.24 0.20
N VAL A 681 38.33 -23.06 0.27
CA VAL A 681 36.91 -22.88 0.57
C VAL A 681 36.11 -22.45 -0.66
N ASN A 682 34.81 -22.80 -0.68
CA ASN A 682 33.86 -22.17 -1.59
C ASN A 682 33.51 -20.79 -1.06
N VAL A 683 33.30 -19.81 -1.97
CA VAL A 683 32.79 -18.49 -1.65
C VAL A 683 31.55 -18.25 -2.55
N VAL A 684 30.38 -18.12 -1.93
CA VAL A 684 29.09 -17.99 -2.58
C VAL A 684 28.52 -16.60 -2.26
N TYR A 685 28.07 -15.88 -3.28
CA TYR A 685 27.42 -14.59 -3.12
C TYR A 685 25.90 -14.72 -3.18
N VAL A 686 25.19 -14.02 -2.29
CA VAL A 686 23.72 -13.94 -2.26
C VAL A 686 23.28 -12.63 -2.92
N ALA A 687 22.79 -12.73 -4.13
CA ALA A 687 22.24 -11.59 -4.89
C ALA A 687 20.75 -11.35 -4.62
N SER A 688 20.00 -12.41 -4.31
CA SER A 688 18.59 -12.36 -3.87
C SER A 688 18.21 -13.67 -3.19
N ARG A 689 17.91 -13.62 -1.92
CA ARG A 689 17.44 -14.78 -1.18
C ARG A 689 16.12 -15.31 -1.75
N GLU A 690 15.18 -14.43 -2.01
CA GLU A 690 13.84 -14.80 -2.45
C GLU A 690 13.85 -15.44 -3.85
N LEU A 691 14.70 -14.99 -4.76
CA LEU A 691 14.85 -15.64 -6.08
C LEU A 691 15.36 -17.08 -5.94
N PHE A 692 16.28 -17.34 -5.03
CA PHE A 692 16.75 -18.70 -4.74
C PHE A 692 15.65 -19.55 -4.12
N GLU A 693 14.94 -19.05 -3.13
CA GLU A 693 13.87 -19.78 -2.44
C GLU A 693 12.66 -20.08 -3.34
N LEU A 694 12.43 -19.30 -4.39
CA LEU A 694 11.36 -19.52 -5.36
C LEU A 694 11.65 -20.68 -6.34
N MET A 695 12.89 -21.12 -6.44
CA MET A 695 13.27 -22.28 -7.24
C MET A 695 12.76 -23.58 -6.58
N THR A 696 12.67 -24.64 -7.36
CA THR A 696 12.38 -25.98 -6.82
C THR A 696 13.55 -26.46 -5.97
N GLN A 697 13.31 -27.37 -5.02
CA GLN A 697 14.36 -27.93 -4.17
C GLN A 697 15.49 -28.57 -4.99
N ALA A 698 15.16 -29.26 -6.07
CA ALA A 698 16.14 -29.90 -6.95
C ALA A 698 17.06 -28.87 -7.63
N GLU A 699 16.51 -27.72 -8.05
CA GLU A 699 17.31 -26.63 -8.63
C GLU A 699 18.20 -25.96 -7.56
N GLN A 700 17.65 -25.72 -6.36
CA GLN A 700 18.43 -25.19 -5.24
C GLN A 700 19.61 -26.11 -4.88
N ASP A 701 19.34 -27.42 -4.74
CA ASP A 701 20.35 -28.42 -4.42
C ASP A 701 21.43 -28.56 -5.50
N ALA A 702 21.05 -28.37 -6.78
CA ALA A 702 22.01 -28.38 -7.90
C ALA A 702 22.95 -27.17 -7.89
N ILE A 703 22.49 -26.00 -7.39
CA ILE A 703 23.29 -24.77 -7.31
C ILE A 703 24.11 -24.75 -6.01
N LEU A 704 23.45 -25.01 -4.90
CA LEU A 704 24.05 -24.96 -3.55
C LEU A 704 23.64 -26.22 -2.77
N PRO A 705 24.39 -27.31 -2.90
CA PRO A 705 24.10 -28.55 -2.22
C PRO A 705 23.98 -28.39 -0.69
N PRO A 706 23.01 -29.04 -0.02
CA PRO A 706 22.74 -28.87 1.40
C PRO A 706 23.95 -29.16 2.32
N GLU A 707 24.83 -30.09 1.89
CA GLU A 707 26.06 -30.42 2.61
C GLU A 707 27.03 -29.25 2.72
N LEU A 708 27.02 -28.32 1.76
CA LEU A 708 27.85 -27.10 1.80
C LEU A 708 27.38 -26.11 2.84
N LEU A 709 26.04 -26.06 3.10
CA LEU A 709 25.44 -25.19 4.10
C LEU A 709 25.60 -25.74 5.53
N ARG A 710 25.80 -27.05 5.67
CA ARG A 710 25.85 -27.73 6.97
C ARG A 710 26.88 -27.12 7.91
N THR A 711 27.99 -26.60 7.38
CA THR A 711 29.07 -25.98 8.14
C THR A 711 29.35 -24.54 7.74
N ALA A 712 28.58 -23.95 6.85
CA ALA A 712 28.87 -22.62 6.29
C ALA A 712 29.04 -21.53 7.36
N MET A 713 29.93 -20.57 7.11
CA MET A 713 30.00 -19.28 7.80
C MET A 713 29.52 -18.15 6.88
N GLY A 714 29.19 -17.02 7.46
CA GLY A 714 28.70 -15.85 6.74
C GLY A 714 29.58 -14.61 6.85
N ILE A 715 29.50 -13.76 5.84
CA ILE A 715 30.07 -12.41 5.81
C ILE A 715 29.01 -11.49 5.22
N THR A 716 28.61 -10.45 5.99
CA THR A 716 27.62 -9.49 5.50
C THR A 716 27.92 -8.10 6.02
N ASP A 717 27.56 -7.08 5.28
CA ASP A 717 27.47 -5.70 5.76
C ASP A 717 26.02 -5.30 6.11
N PHE A 718 25.12 -6.29 6.13
CA PHE A 718 23.81 -6.21 6.77
C PHE A 718 23.82 -6.86 8.16
N THR A 719 22.65 -7.00 8.78
CA THR A 719 22.53 -7.63 10.11
C THR A 719 22.60 -9.15 10.03
N LEU A 720 23.03 -9.78 11.13
CA LEU A 720 23.18 -11.24 11.22
C LEU A 720 21.93 -12.04 10.82
N PRO A 721 20.69 -11.65 11.19
CA PRO A 721 19.49 -12.40 10.79
C PRO A 721 19.31 -12.58 9.28
N THR A 722 19.84 -11.69 8.44
CA THR A 722 19.78 -11.83 6.97
C THR A 722 20.54 -13.07 6.46
N LEU A 723 21.42 -13.63 7.28
CA LEU A 723 22.18 -14.84 6.97
C LEU A 723 21.68 -16.10 7.68
N ASP A 724 20.66 -16.02 8.56
CA ASP A 724 20.23 -17.15 9.39
C ASP A 724 19.79 -18.37 8.57
N CYS A 725 19.19 -18.17 7.39
CA CYS A 725 18.79 -19.27 6.50
C CYS A 725 19.98 -20.00 5.84
N TRP A 726 21.17 -19.41 5.87
CA TRP A 726 22.37 -19.97 5.25
C TRP A 726 23.34 -20.60 6.26
N ILE A 727 23.24 -20.24 7.55
CA ILE A 727 24.23 -20.60 8.58
C ILE A 727 23.63 -21.59 9.57
N HIS A 728 23.82 -22.87 9.34
CA HIS A 728 23.15 -23.94 10.09
C HIS A 728 23.97 -24.48 11.27
N SER A 729 25.23 -24.11 11.39
CA SER A 729 26.09 -24.62 12.48
C SER A 729 26.47 -23.56 13.50
N ARG A 730 26.69 -24.02 14.74
CA ARG A 730 27.23 -23.17 15.81
C ARG A 730 28.64 -22.67 15.49
N ALA A 731 29.47 -23.51 14.83
CA ALA A 731 30.81 -23.14 14.39
C ALA A 731 30.76 -22.05 13.32
N GLY A 732 29.93 -22.24 12.27
CA GLY A 732 29.72 -21.22 11.25
C GLY A 732 29.24 -19.89 11.84
N ARG A 733 28.21 -19.91 12.71
CA ARG A 733 27.71 -18.70 13.35
C ARG A 733 28.74 -17.97 14.22
N ARG A 734 29.61 -18.71 14.93
CA ARG A 734 30.69 -18.10 15.74
C ARG A 734 31.67 -17.27 14.90
N HIS A 735 32.00 -17.75 13.71
CA HIS A 735 32.94 -17.10 12.81
C HIS A 735 32.28 -16.13 11.83
N THR A 736 30.97 -16.10 11.75
CA THR A 736 30.22 -15.16 10.91
C THR A 736 30.53 -13.72 11.31
N LEU A 737 30.79 -12.88 10.29
CA LEU A 737 31.11 -11.48 10.43
C LEU A 737 29.95 -10.61 9.96
N PHE A 738 29.61 -9.59 10.75
CA PHE A 738 28.54 -8.63 10.51
C PHE A 738 28.81 -7.33 11.30
N PRO A 739 28.22 -6.18 10.92
CA PRO A 739 28.59 -4.86 11.45
C PRO A 739 28.54 -4.69 12.96
N HIS A 740 27.54 -5.29 13.62
CA HIS A 740 27.30 -5.13 15.07
C HIS A 740 27.88 -6.25 15.91
N LYS A 741 28.89 -6.95 15.40
CA LYS A 741 29.50 -8.10 16.13
C LYS A 741 30.10 -7.68 17.47
N ASN A 742 30.60 -6.45 17.57
CA ASN A 742 31.18 -5.91 18.81
C ASN A 742 30.15 -5.30 19.76
N GLY A 743 28.85 -5.26 19.37
CA GLY A 743 27.76 -4.75 20.20
C GLY A 743 27.62 -3.22 20.22
N GLU A 744 28.24 -2.52 19.28
CA GLU A 744 28.24 -1.06 19.18
C GLU A 744 27.83 -0.61 17.78
N PHE A 745 27.28 0.63 17.66
CA PHE A 745 27.14 1.32 16.38
C PHE A 745 28.49 1.84 15.92
N LEU A 746 28.71 1.86 14.60
CA LEU A 746 29.94 2.28 13.99
C LEU A 746 30.06 3.80 13.92
N GLY A 747 31.29 4.35 13.94
CA GLY A 747 31.53 5.78 13.83
C GLY A 747 31.39 6.33 12.41
N SER A 748 31.54 7.65 12.26
CA SER A 748 31.61 8.33 10.96
C SER A 748 33.05 8.36 10.44
N ALA A 749 33.29 7.74 9.27
CA ALA A 749 34.59 7.77 8.62
C ALA A 749 34.43 7.40 7.13
N SER A 750 35.54 7.39 6.37
CA SER A 750 35.51 6.78 5.03
C SER A 750 35.03 5.32 5.10
N ALA A 751 34.37 4.83 4.07
CA ALA A 751 33.87 3.45 4.03
C ALA A 751 34.92 2.44 4.49
N GLN A 752 36.18 2.53 3.98
CA GLN A 752 37.28 1.66 4.36
C GLN A 752 37.52 1.62 5.88
N LYS A 753 37.51 2.78 6.55
CA LYS A 753 37.70 2.86 8.01
C LYS A 753 36.53 2.30 8.79
N VAL A 754 35.31 2.49 8.30
CA VAL A 754 34.10 1.93 8.93
C VAL A 754 34.10 0.40 8.80
N TYR A 755 34.51 -0.14 7.65
CA TYR A 755 34.68 -1.60 7.50
C TYR A 755 35.76 -2.15 8.43
N ALA A 756 36.91 -1.45 8.60
CA ALA A 756 37.93 -1.85 9.55
C ALA A 756 37.45 -1.82 11.01
N GLU A 757 36.69 -0.77 11.41
CA GLU A 757 36.06 -0.70 12.74
C GLU A 757 35.06 -1.86 12.96
N ALA A 758 34.31 -2.24 11.93
CA ALA A 758 33.40 -3.38 11.97
C ALA A 758 34.11 -4.75 11.99
N GLY A 759 35.42 -4.80 11.75
CA GLY A 759 36.15 -6.05 11.54
C GLY A 759 35.78 -6.76 10.24
N LEU A 760 35.46 -5.99 9.20
CA LEU A 760 35.05 -6.43 7.87
C LEU A 760 36.06 -6.03 6.78
N ASP A 761 37.26 -5.58 7.15
CA ASP A 761 38.38 -5.38 6.24
C ASP A 761 39.01 -6.72 5.80
N GLY A 762 39.83 -6.71 4.75
CA GLY A 762 40.40 -7.91 4.17
C GLY A 762 41.18 -8.80 5.13
N ASP A 763 41.99 -8.21 6.03
CA ASP A 763 42.76 -8.95 7.03
C ASP A 763 41.85 -9.63 8.05
N SER A 764 40.86 -8.95 8.54
CA SER A 764 39.85 -9.48 9.48
C SER A 764 39.03 -10.62 8.83
N LEU A 765 38.61 -10.45 7.56
CA LEU A 765 37.91 -11.48 6.79
C LEU A 765 38.78 -12.72 6.63
N TYR A 766 40.05 -12.56 6.24
CA TYR A 766 41.00 -13.67 6.05
C TYR A 766 41.24 -14.42 7.36
N ALA A 767 41.49 -13.69 8.44
CA ALA A 767 41.74 -14.29 9.77
C ALA A 767 40.52 -15.11 10.24
N ALA A 768 39.30 -14.59 10.06
CA ALA A 768 38.04 -15.29 10.43
C ALA A 768 37.83 -16.57 9.61
N VAL A 769 38.09 -16.55 8.29
CA VAL A 769 37.98 -17.74 7.43
C VAL A 769 39.03 -18.80 7.83
N CYS A 770 40.24 -18.40 8.12
CA CYS A 770 41.27 -19.32 8.60
C CYS A 770 40.88 -19.96 9.94
N ALA A 771 40.44 -19.19 10.90
CA ALA A 771 39.98 -19.67 12.21
C ALA A 771 38.78 -20.63 12.09
N TYR A 772 37.81 -20.29 11.24
CA TYR A 772 36.65 -21.11 10.92
C TYR A 772 37.06 -22.50 10.40
N VAL A 773 37.94 -22.55 9.40
CA VAL A 773 38.44 -23.84 8.83
C VAL A 773 39.21 -24.64 9.87
N GLN A 774 40.03 -24.00 10.70
CA GLN A 774 40.72 -24.68 11.80
C GLN A 774 39.73 -25.32 12.80
N ASP A 775 38.65 -24.61 13.18
CA ASP A 775 37.64 -25.16 14.06
C ASP A 775 36.88 -26.34 13.43
N LEU A 776 36.61 -26.30 12.13
CA LEU A 776 36.00 -27.44 11.40
C LEU A 776 36.93 -28.67 11.41
N LYS A 777 38.25 -28.48 11.18
CA LYS A 777 39.25 -29.57 11.24
C LYS A 777 39.34 -30.19 12.63
N ARG A 778 39.30 -29.37 13.69
CA ARG A 778 39.27 -29.85 15.07
C ARG A 778 38.02 -30.67 15.36
N ALA A 779 36.83 -30.18 14.93
CA ALA A 779 35.56 -30.88 15.11
C ALA A 779 35.52 -32.23 14.36
N ALA A 780 36.08 -32.29 13.13
CA ALA A 780 36.17 -33.53 12.35
C ALA A 780 37.03 -34.58 13.01
N ASN A 781 38.05 -34.17 13.79
CA ASN A 781 38.94 -35.11 14.52
C ASN A 781 38.28 -35.66 15.80
N TRP A 782 37.06 -35.18 16.21
CA TRP A 782 36.30 -35.68 17.36
C TRP A 782 35.16 -36.66 16.95
N LEU A 783 34.90 -36.78 15.66
CA LEU A 783 33.96 -37.72 15.05
C LEU A 783 34.72 -38.92 14.44
#